data_e7bce59cceee7e96181b61cbe86b7556
#
_entry.id   e7bce59cceee7e96181b61cbe86b7556
#
_cell.length_a   1.000
_cell.length_b   1.000
_cell.length_c   1.000
_cell.angle_alpha   90.00
_cell.angle_beta   90.00
_cell.angle_gamma   90.00
#
_symmetry.space_group_name_H-M   'P 1'
#
loop_
_entity.id
_entity.type
_entity.pdbx_description
1 polymer ?
#
loop_
_entity_poly.entity_id
_entity_poly.type
_entity_poly.pdbx_seq_one_letter_code
_entity_poly.pdbx_strand_id
1 'polypeptide(L)'
;MQPFIDLKNNLSFEDFKTEVLNDYKIAVMSRECSLIGRREVLTGKAKFGIFGDGKELPQLAMAKAFLKGDWRSGYYRDQTFMMAIGELTAQQFFADLYANTDLELEPMSAGRQMGGHFTTHSLDDNGNWKDLTKQYNSSADISPTAAQMPRLLGLAQASKIFRNVEDINTNNFSVGGNEVAWGTIGNASTSEGLFFETINAAGVLQVPMVISVWDDEYGISVHAKDHTTKENISEILKGFQRDNENKGFEILRVKGWDYPNLIETYQEAGAIAREEHVPVLIHVLELTQPQGHSTSGSHERYKSAERLAWEAKNDCNLKIREWIIESGISTNEALTEIERTIKRDIRDAKKNAWTAFLKPIQKEQQELLSLLKQVASSSVNGVFISKIKESLAKIDEPTRKDILSHARKCLRYTRGETSSEKKQLANWIDSIFENSQSKFSSHLYSETNQSNILIKEVKPTYNEDASQVDGRIILRDNFEALFSTYPEVLVFGEDTGNIGDVNQGLEGLQETFGELRVADTGIREATIIGQGIGMALRGLRPIAEIQYLDYILYALQIISDDLATTHYRTRGKQKAPLIIRTRGHRLEGIWHSGSQMGGILNLIRGVHVLVPRNMTKAAGFYNTLLQGDNPALVVECLNGYRLKEKMPTN
;
A
#
# COMPACT_ATOMS: atom_id res chain seq x y z
N MET A 1 28.93 11.67 9.10
CA MET A 1 29.11 10.45 8.30
C MET A 1 29.30 9.30 9.27
N GLN A 2 28.30 8.47 9.52
CA GLN A 2 28.52 7.15 10.11
C GLN A 2 29.08 6.28 9.00
N PRO A 3 30.14 5.52 9.24
CA PRO A 3 30.72 4.67 8.23
C PRO A 3 29.67 3.60 7.84
N PHE A 4 29.46 3.44 6.54
CA PHE A 4 28.80 2.26 5.98
C PHE A 4 29.46 1.03 6.62
N ILE A 5 28.66 0.17 7.21
CA ILE A 5 29.14 -1.12 7.69
C ILE A 5 29.57 -1.89 6.44
N ASP A 6 30.86 -1.95 6.22
CA ASP A 6 31.48 -2.79 5.20
C ASP A 6 31.30 -4.25 5.64
N LEU A 7 30.18 -4.83 5.23
CA LEU A 7 29.81 -6.22 5.54
C LEU A 7 30.78 -7.23 4.90
N LYS A 8 31.66 -6.78 4.02
CA LYS A 8 32.64 -7.66 3.36
C LYS A 8 33.82 -8.12 4.25
N ASN A 9 34.07 -7.49 5.41
CA ASN A 9 35.36 -7.65 6.05
C ASN A 9 35.40 -8.19 7.48
N ASN A 10 34.29 -8.50 8.19
CA ASN A 10 34.41 -8.89 9.61
C ASN A 10 33.41 -9.91 10.17
N LEU A 11 32.66 -10.66 9.35
CA LEU A 11 31.87 -11.76 9.89
C LEU A 11 32.78 -12.96 10.18
N SER A 12 32.78 -13.46 11.43
CA SER A 12 33.39 -14.77 11.70
C SER A 12 32.60 -15.87 10.98
N PHE A 13 33.21 -17.01 10.73
CA PHE A 13 32.51 -18.15 10.11
C PHE A 13 31.30 -18.59 10.95
N GLU A 14 31.37 -18.50 12.27
CA GLU A 14 30.26 -18.86 13.18
C GLU A 14 29.11 -17.84 13.10
N ASP A 15 29.41 -16.55 12.95
CA ASP A 15 28.39 -15.52 12.74
C ASP A 15 27.70 -15.70 11.39
N PHE A 16 28.46 -15.94 10.33
CA PHE A 16 27.95 -16.26 9.00
C PHE A 16 27.04 -17.49 9.03
N LYS A 17 27.48 -18.57 9.65
CA LYS A 17 26.70 -19.80 9.84
C LYS A 17 25.39 -19.53 10.58
N THR A 18 25.46 -18.72 11.65
CA THR A 18 24.26 -18.34 12.42
C THR A 18 23.28 -17.57 11.57
N GLU A 19 23.76 -16.64 10.76
CA GLU A 19 22.95 -15.83 9.86
C GLU A 19 22.27 -16.69 8.79
N VAL A 20 23.02 -17.57 8.13
CA VAL A 20 22.46 -18.49 7.11
C VAL A 20 21.42 -19.43 7.70
N LEU A 21 21.66 -19.98 8.90
CA LEU A 21 20.68 -20.83 9.56
C LEU A 21 19.42 -20.06 10.00
N ASN A 22 19.55 -18.79 10.34
CA ASN A 22 18.40 -17.95 10.65
C ASN A 22 17.57 -17.68 9.38
N ASP A 23 18.21 -17.38 8.26
CA ASP A 23 17.53 -17.22 6.97
C ASP A 23 16.79 -18.50 6.55
N TYR A 24 17.44 -19.65 6.70
CA TYR A 24 16.80 -20.94 6.46
C TYR A 24 15.55 -21.16 7.33
N LYS A 25 15.62 -20.80 8.63
CA LYS A 25 14.47 -20.88 9.54
C LYS A 25 13.32 -20.00 9.05
N ILE A 26 13.59 -18.78 8.61
CA ILE A 26 12.57 -17.85 8.10
C ILE A 26 11.96 -18.39 6.80
N ALA A 27 12.77 -18.92 5.89
CA ALA A 27 12.29 -19.55 4.66
C ALA A 27 11.35 -20.72 4.93
N VAL A 28 11.72 -21.62 5.83
CA VAL A 28 10.88 -22.76 6.25
C VAL A 28 9.61 -22.28 6.96
N MET A 29 9.71 -21.28 7.85
CA MET A 29 8.56 -20.68 8.55
C MET A 29 7.55 -20.10 7.56
N SER A 30 7.99 -19.31 6.61
CA SER A 30 7.14 -18.71 5.58
C SER A 30 6.46 -19.77 4.71
N ARG A 31 7.20 -20.80 4.29
CA ARG A 31 6.66 -21.93 3.52
C ARG A 31 5.58 -22.68 4.32
N GLU A 32 5.82 -22.99 5.58
CA GLU A 32 4.83 -23.67 6.42
C GLU A 32 3.57 -22.81 6.67
N CYS A 33 3.73 -21.49 6.81
CA CYS A 33 2.61 -20.55 6.84
C CYS A 33 1.76 -20.64 5.58
N SER A 34 2.38 -20.67 4.40
CA SER A 34 1.69 -20.83 3.11
C SER A 34 0.93 -22.16 3.02
N LEU A 35 1.57 -23.28 3.39
CA LEU A 35 0.97 -24.62 3.35
C LEU A 35 -0.22 -24.75 4.28
N ILE A 36 -0.12 -24.22 5.50
CA ILE A 36 -1.21 -24.23 6.47
C ILE A 36 -2.29 -23.22 6.07
N GLY A 37 -1.92 -22.02 5.62
CA GLY A 37 -2.85 -20.98 5.16
C GLY A 37 -3.74 -21.49 4.02
N ARG A 38 -3.18 -22.17 3.03
CA ARG A 38 -3.97 -22.81 1.97
C ARG A 38 -4.99 -23.80 2.52
N ARG A 39 -4.59 -24.59 3.51
CA ARG A 39 -5.46 -25.58 4.17
C ARG A 39 -6.63 -24.90 4.90
N GLU A 40 -6.38 -23.82 5.62
CA GLU A 40 -7.41 -23.03 6.31
C GLU A 40 -8.44 -22.43 5.34
N VAL A 41 -8.01 -22.03 4.13
CA VAL A 41 -8.94 -21.59 3.08
C VAL A 41 -9.76 -22.75 2.52
N LEU A 42 -9.12 -23.87 2.18
CA LEU A 42 -9.82 -25.05 1.63
C LEU A 42 -10.81 -25.67 2.62
N THR A 43 -10.58 -25.53 3.93
CA THR A 43 -11.53 -25.96 5.00
C THR A 43 -12.58 -24.90 5.33
N GLY A 44 -12.56 -23.73 4.69
CA GLY A 44 -13.57 -22.66 4.81
C GLY A 44 -13.40 -21.74 6.02
N LYS A 45 -12.36 -21.90 6.83
CA LYS A 45 -12.05 -20.98 7.95
C LYS A 45 -11.61 -19.62 7.45
N ALA A 46 -10.69 -19.58 6.50
CA ALA A 46 -10.37 -18.38 5.75
C ALA A 46 -11.14 -18.34 4.42
N LYS A 47 -11.27 -17.16 3.81
CA LYS A 47 -12.12 -16.99 2.61
C LYS A 47 -11.33 -16.96 1.31
N PHE A 48 -10.10 -16.49 1.35
CA PHE A 48 -9.20 -16.40 0.21
C PHE A 48 -7.76 -16.50 0.70
N GLY A 49 -6.86 -17.05 -0.13
CA GLY A 49 -5.42 -17.09 0.16
C GLY A 49 -4.60 -17.03 -1.11
N ILE A 50 -3.59 -16.22 -1.07
CA ILE A 50 -2.56 -16.09 -2.05
C ILE A 50 -1.25 -15.94 -1.29
N PHE A 51 -0.24 -16.76 -1.60
CA PHE A 51 0.92 -16.91 -0.74
C PHE A 51 2.23 -16.77 -1.52
N GLY A 52 3.31 -16.49 -0.79
CA GLY A 52 4.64 -16.23 -1.34
C GLY A 52 5.53 -17.46 -1.52
N ASP A 53 4.97 -18.66 -1.44
CA ASP A 53 5.74 -19.91 -1.58
C ASP A 53 6.46 -20.01 -2.92
N GLY A 54 7.71 -20.52 -2.88
CA GLY A 54 8.61 -20.62 -4.02
C GLY A 54 9.40 -19.34 -4.32
N LYS A 55 9.24 -18.31 -3.51
CA LYS A 55 9.91 -17.00 -3.67
C LYS A 55 10.59 -16.53 -2.36
N GLU A 56 10.95 -17.49 -1.49
CA GLU A 56 11.50 -17.17 -0.17
C GLU A 56 12.90 -16.55 -0.25
N LEU A 57 13.80 -17.11 -1.08
CA LEU A 57 15.20 -16.67 -1.09
C LEU A 57 15.40 -15.24 -1.62
N PRO A 58 14.80 -14.79 -2.73
CA PRO A 58 14.95 -13.41 -3.16
C PRO A 58 14.37 -12.41 -2.15
N GLN A 59 13.35 -12.80 -1.38
CA GLN A 59 12.81 -11.98 -0.31
C GLN A 59 13.77 -11.84 0.88
N LEU A 60 14.48 -12.91 1.23
CA LEU A 60 15.55 -12.87 2.25
C LEU A 60 16.72 -11.99 1.79
N ALA A 61 17.13 -12.14 0.53
CA ALA A 61 18.19 -11.31 -0.05
C ALA A 61 17.80 -9.82 -0.06
N MET A 62 16.57 -9.50 -0.44
CA MET A 62 16.04 -8.14 -0.39
C MET A 62 16.05 -7.61 1.05
N ALA A 63 15.64 -8.41 2.03
CA ALA A 63 15.62 -8.00 3.44
C ALA A 63 17.01 -7.65 3.99
N LYS A 64 18.07 -8.34 3.52
CA LYS A 64 19.46 -8.03 3.91
C LYS A 64 20.00 -6.73 3.32
N ALA A 65 19.48 -6.30 2.17
CA ALA A 65 19.86 -5.05 1.52
C ALA A 65 18.98 -3.86 1.97
N PHE A 66 17.82 -4.14 2.58
CA PHE A 66 16.84 -3.17 3.03
C PHE A 66 17.23 -2.57 4.39
N LEU A 67 17.43 -1.27 4.45
CA LEU A 67 17.87 -0.57 5.64
C LEU A 67 16.72 0.15 6.35
N LYS A 68 16.90 0.48 7.63
CA LYS A 68 15.97 1.39 8.32
C LYS A 68 15.94 2.73 7.59
N GLY A 69 14.74 3.27 7.43
CA GLY A 69 14.49 4.45 6.61
C GLY A 69 14.03 4.11 5.18
N ASP A 70 14.46 2.99 4.61
CA ASP A 70 14.03 2.53 3.29
C ASP A 70 12.52 2.27 3.26
N TRP A 71 11.95 2.29 2.06
CA TRP A 71 10.53 2.08 1.83
C TRP A 71 10.27 0.92 0.90
N ARG A 72 9.28 0.10 1.24
CA ARG A 72 8.74 -0.94 0.38
C ARG A 72 7.42 -0.50 -0.26
N SER A 73 7.27 -0.72 -1.56
CA SER A 73 5.99 -0.74 -2.28
C SER A 73 5.89 -2.07 -3.02
N GLY A 74 5.34 -3.07 -2.35
CA GLY A 74 5.32 -4.44 -2.81
C GLY A 74 3.93 -4.97 -3.13
N TYR A 75 3.80 -6.29 -3.10
CA TYR A 75 2.55 -6.96 -3.39
C TYR A 75 2.35 -8.21 -2.49
N TYR A 76 1.25 -8.89 -2.65
CA TYR A 76 0.72 -9.94 -1.76
C TYR A 76 1.63 -11.17 -1.54
N ARG A 77 2.77 -11.32 -2.23
CA ARG A 77 3.70 -12.45 -2.01
C ARG A 77 4.87 -12.13 -1.10
N ASP A 78 4.97 -10.92 -0.56
CA ASP A 78 6.12 -10.43 0.19
C ASP A 78 6.16 -10.89 1.66
N GLN A 79 5.45 -11.94 2.02
CA GLN A 79 5.35 -12.41 3.41
C GLN A 79 6.71 -12.79 4.02
N THR A 80 7.61 -13.44 3.23
CA THR A 80 8.94 -13.83 3.72
C THR A 80 9.80 -12.61 4.00
N PHE A 81 9.71 -11.59 3.15
CA PHE A 81 10.39 -10.31 3.36
C PHE A 81 9.93 -9.65 4.67
N MET A 82 8.62 -9.55 4.89
CA MET A 82 8.06 -8.95 6.10
C MET A 82 8.45 -9.73 7.37
N MET A 83 8.52 -11.07 7.28
CA MET A 83 9.03 -11.92 8.37
C MET A 83 10.53 -11.69 8.62
N ALA A 84 11.32 -11.54 7.55
CA ALA A 84 12.77 -11.37 7.64
C ALA A 84 13.18 -10.02 8.26
N ILE A 85 12.47 -8.94 7.98
CA ILE A 85 12.70 -7.64 8.62
C ILE A 85 12.06 -7.52 10.01
N GLY A 86 11.33 -8.55 10.49
CA GLY A 86 10.73 -8.61 11.82
C GLY A 86 9.38 -7.90 11.95
N GLU A 87 8.76 -7.47 10.86
CA GLU A 87 7.49 -6.75 10.84
C GLU A 87 6.25 -7.68 10.72
N LEU A 88 6.46 -8.99 10.57
CA LEU A 88 5.40 -10.00 10.49
C LEU A 88 5.79 -11.26 11.26
N THR A 89 5.00 -11.63 12.25
CA THR A 89 5.09 -12.93 12.92
C THR A 89 4.15 -13.96 12.29
N ALA A 90 4.39 -15.25 12.49
CA ALA A 90 3.50 -16.30 12.03
C ALA A 90 2.08 -16.17 12.61
N GLN A 91 1.92 -15.73 13.85
CA GLN A 91 0.61 -15.51 14.46
C GLN A 91 -0.13 -14.34 13.80
N GLN A 92 0.54 -13.24 13.49
CA GLN A 92 -0.03 -12.11 12.76
C GLN A 92 -0.41 -12.47 11.32
N PHE A 93 0.40 -13.30 10.63
CA PHE A 93 0.05 -13.86 9.33
C PHE A 93 -1.30 -14.59 9.35
N PHE A 94 -1.56 -15.43 10.36
CA PHE A 94 -2.86 -16.10 10.48
C PHE A 94 -3.97 -15.15 10.97
N ALA A 95 -3.65 -14.15 11.79
CA ALA A 95 -4.62 -13.14 12.21
C ALA A 95 -5.10 -12.30 11.01
N ASP A 96 -4.19 -11.93 10.09
CA ASP A 96 -4.49 -11.29 8.81
C ASP A 96 -5.36 -12.21 7.93
N LEU A 97 -4.98 -13.47 7.78
CA LEU A 97 -5.75 -14.47 7.01
C LEU A 97 -7.19 -14.66 7.51
N TYR A 98 -7.43 -14.53 8.82
CA TYR A 98 -8.76 -14.59 9.44
C TYR A 98 -9.47 -13.24 9.51
N ALA A 99 -8.86 -12.15 9.01
CA ALA A 99 -9.36 -10.79 9.09
C ALA A 99 -9.69 -10.34 10.54
N ASN A 100 -8.74 -10.52 11.45
CA ASN A 100 -8.88 -10.06 12.83
C ASN A 100 -8.95 -8.53 12.87
N THR A 101 -9.90 -7.97 13.63
CA THR A 101 -10.16 -6.53 13.69
C THR A 101 -9.37 -5.77 14.76
N ASP A 102 -8.48 -6.45 15.46
CA ASP A 102 -7.65 -5.90 16.53
C ASP A 102 -6.26 -5.57 15.97
N LEU A 103 -5.86 -4.29 16.04
CA LEU A 103 -4.55 -3.81 15.55
C LEU A 103 -3.34 -4.38 16.32
N GLU A 104 -3.51 -4.84 17.56
CA GLU A 104 -2.42 -5.49 18.30
C GLU A 104 -2.17 -6.90 17.76
N LEU A 105 -3.21 -7.57 17.29
CA LEU A 105 -3.14 -8.94 16.78
C LEU A 105 -2.93 -9.00 15.26
N GLU A 106 -3.52 -8.06 14.53
CA GLU A 106 -3.36 -7.87 13.08
C GLU A 106 -3.00 -6.40 12.82
N PRO A 107 -1.70 -6.05 12.85
CA PRO A 107 -1.27 -4.66 12.72
C PRO A 107 -1.34 -4.12 11.31
N MET A 108 -1.48 -4.95 10.27
CA MET A 108 -1.42 -4.52 8.87
C MET A 108 -2.64 -3.68 8.48
N SER A 109 -3.85 -4.12 8.86
CA SER A 109 -5.09 -3.49 8.40
C SER A 109 -6.25 -3.54 9.39
N ALA A 110 -6.11 -4.24 10.51
CA ALA A 110 -7.20 -4.62 11.39
C ALA A 110 -8.32 -5.36 10.64
N GLY A 111 -7.94 -6.28 9.76
CA GLY A 111 -8.85 -7.11 8.97
C GLY A 111 -9.57 -6.37 7.83
N ARG A 112 -9.11 -5.19 7.42
CA ARG A 112 -9.73 -4.37 6.36
C ARG A 112 -9.21 -4.66 4.97
N GLN A 113 -8.15 -5.43 4.84
CA GLN A 113 -7.57 -5.89 3.57
C GLN A 113 -7.73 -7.40 3.41
N MET A 114 -7.48 -7.91 2.21
CA MET A 114 -7.27 -9.33 1.97
C MET A 114 -5.97 -9.79 2.61
N GLY A 115 -5.93 -11.03 3.10
CA GLY A 115 -4.69 -11.63 3.60
C GLY A 115 -3.56 -11.57 2.57
N GLY A 116 -2.34 -11.31 3.06
CA GLY A 116 -1.16 -11.11 2.24
C GLY A 116 -0.92 -9.67 1.80
N HIS A 117 -1.66 -8.71 2.34
CA HIS A 117 -1.43 -7.27 2.08
C HIS A 117 -0.79 -6.63 3.31
N PHE A 118 0.44 -6.15 3.15
CA PHE A 118 1.29 -5.71 4.23
C PHE A 118 1.39 -4.18 4.31
N THR A 119 1.62 -3.67 5.53
CA THR A 119 1.87 -2.25 5.80
C THR A 119 2.64 -2.09 7.11
N THR A 120 3.33 -0.97 7.29
CA THR A 120 3.86 -0.52 8.59
C THR A 120 3.20 0.79 9.00
N HIS A 121 3.24 1.10 10.30
CA HIS A 121 2.60 2.29 10.82
C HIS A 121 3.54 3.50 10.73
N SER A 122 3.21 4.48 9.90
CA SER A 122 3.93 5.75 9.78
C SER A 122 3.46 6.81 10.79
N LEU A 123 2.29 6.60 11.40
CA LEU A 123 1.66 7.53 12.34
C LEU A 123 1.48 6.89 13.72
N ASP A 124 1.53 7.73 14.76
CA ASP A 124 1.10 7.37 16.11
C ASP A 124 -0.44 7.34 16.22
N ASP A 125 -0.97 7.12 17.43
CA ASP A 125 -2.42 7.06 17.67
C ASP A 125 -3.11 8.43 17.56
N ASN A 126 -2.35 9.51 17.59
CA ASN A 126 -2.84 10.89 17.44
C ASN A 126 -2.73 11.40 15.99
N GLY A 127 -2.22 10.59 15.06
CA GLY A 127 -2.00 10.96 13.66
C GLY A 127 -0.73 11.76 13.39
N ASN A 128 0.19 11.85 14.35
CA ASN A 128 1.49 12.48 14.16
C ASN A 128 2.47 11.51 13.49
N TRP A 129 3.39 12.07 12.69
CA TRP A 129 4.45 11.29 12.06
C TRP A 129 5.41 10.70 13.11
N LYS A 130 5.68 9.41 12.97
CA LYS A 130 6.79 8.74 13.67
C LYS A 130 8.12 9.13 13.04
N ASP A 131 9.23 8.72 13.66
CA ASP A 131 10.56 8.83 13.06
C ASP A 131 10.76 7.69 12.04
N LEU A 132 10.43 7.98 10.78
CA LEU A 132 10.48 7.02 9.67
C LEU A 132 11.91 6.61 9.31
N THR A 133 12.92 7.35 9.78
CA THR A 133 14.33 7.04 9.54
C THR A 133 14.86 5.90 10.41
N LYS A 134 14.14 5.56 11.50
CA LYS A 134 14.53 4.54 12.48
C LYS A 134 13.74 3.24 12.40
N GLN A 135 12.79 3.15 11.51
CA GLN A 135 11.96 1.96 11.30
C GLN A 135 12.08 1.43 9.88
N TYR A 136 11.66 0.20 9.64
CA TYR A 136 11.40 -0.32 8.32
C TYR A 136 10.04 0.20 7.85
N ASN A 137 9.96 0.73 6.62
CA ASN A 137 8.72 1.32 6.11
C ASN A 137 8.15 0.50 4.97
N SER A 138 6.88 0.17 5.05
CA SER A 138 6.12 -0.46 3.99
C SER A 138 4.85 0.34 3.75
N SER A 139 4.71 0.90 2.54
CA SER A 139 3.43 1.48 2.12
C SER A 139 2.37 0.39 2.04
N ALA A 140 1.13 0.71 2.39
CA ALA A 140 0.05 -0.27 2.41
C ALA A 140 -0.18 -0.90 1.02
N ASP A 141 -0.09 -2.22 0.93
CA ASP A 141 -0.27 -2.94 -0.33
C ASP A 141 -1.67 -2.74 -0.92
N ILE A 142 -1.76 -2.87 -2.25
CA ILE A 142 -3.01 -2.87 -3.01
C ILE A 142 -3.06 -4.08 -3.93
N SER A 143 -4.27 -4.56 -4.23
CA SER A 143 -4.47 -5.75 -5.06
C SER A 143 -4.38 -5.55 -6.56
N PRO A 144 -4.77 -4.40 -7.15
CA PRO A 144 -4.70 -4.21 -8.60
C PRO A 144 -3.28 -4.43 -9.11
N THR A 145 -3.16 -5.23 -10.16
CA THR A 145 -1.89 -5.68 -10.72
C THR A 145 -1.04 -4.49 -11.18
N ALA A 146 0.22 -4.43 -10.78
CA ALA A 146 1.20 -3.36 -11.04
C ALA A 146 0.84 -1.97 -10.47
N ALA A 147 -0.30 -1.79 -9.80
CA ALA A 147 -0.71 -0.49 -9.28
C ALA A 147 0.19 0.07 -8.15
N GLN A 148 1.01 -0.77 -7.53
CA GLN A 148 2.04 -0.35 -6.58
C GLN A 148 3.23 0.38 -7.23
N MET A 149 3.43 0.21 -8.55
CA MET A 149 4.59 0.74 -9.26
C MET A 149 4.62 2.28 -9.34
N PRO A 150 3.52 2.97 -9.68
CA PRO A 150 3.50 4.43 -9.67
C PRO A 150 3.82 5.04 -8.30
N ARG A 151 3.33 4.45 -7.23
CA ARG A 151 3.63 4.88 -5.85
C ARG A 151 5.11 4.65 -5.49
N LEU A 152 5.69 3.55 -5.94
CA LEU A 152 7.12 3.26 -5.78
C LEU A 152 7.99 4.40 -6.33
N LEU A 153 7.63 4.91 -7.51
CA LEU A 153 8.32 6.06 -8.11
C LEU A 153 8.33 7.27 -7.19
N GLY A 154 7.18 7.60 -6.60
CA GLY A 154 7.06 8.74 -5.67
C GLY A 154 7.85 8.56 -4.38
N LEU A 155 7.86 7.35 -3.83
CA LEU A 155 8.67 7.00 -2.65
C LEU A 155 10.17 7.21 -2.94
N ALA A 156 10.65 6.81 -4.12
CA ALA A 156 12.03 7.02 -4.54
C ALA A 156 12.33 8.49 -4.81
N GLN A 157 11.42 9.21 -5.48
CA GLN A 157 11.63 10.63 -5.79
C GLN A 157 11.71 11.49 -4.54
N ALA A 158 10.99 11.14 -3.48
CA ALA A 158 11.09 11.86 -2.20
C ALA A 158 12.54 11.91 -1.68
N SER A 159 13.30 10.82 -1.79
CA SER A 159 14.72 10.80 -1.42
C SER A 159 15.54 11.77 -2.26
N LYS A 160 15.29 11.82 -3.57
CA LYS A 160 15.96 12.79 -4.45
C LYS A 160 15.65 14.25 -4.05
N ILE A 161 14.39 14.52 -3.68
CA ILE A 161 13.96 15.83 -3.22
C ILE A 161 14.63 16.18 -1.90
N PHE A 162 14.59 15.30 -0.91
CA PHE A 162 15.27 15.50 0.38
C PHE A 162 16.79 15.70 0.25
N ARG A 163 17.43 15.14 -0.79
CA ARG A 163 18.87 15.32 -1.05
C ARG A 163 19.22 16.66 -1.65
N ASN A 164 18.34 17.22 -2.49
CA ASN A 164 18.72 18.31 -3.40
C ASN A 164 17.92 19.62 -3.19
N VAL A 165 16.84 19.62 -2.42
CA VAL A 165 16.07 20.84 -2.13
C VAL A 165 16.46 21.33 -0.74
N GLU A 166 16.92 22.57 -0.68
CA GLU A 166 17.30 23.23 0.56
C GLU A 166 16.08 23.56 1.42
N ASP A 167 16.29 23.75 2.72
CA ASP A 167 15.30 24.16 3.72
C ASP A 167 14.13 23.20 3.98
N ILE A 168 14.05 22.05 3.30
CA ILE A 168 13.05 21.02 3.62
C ILE A 168 13.36 20.43 5.00
N ASN A 169 12.34 20.34 5.85
CA ASN A 169 12.44 19.62 7.10
C ASN A 169 12.59 18.11 6.83
N THR A 170 13.79 17.59 7.04
CA THR A 170 14.10 16.17 6.89
C THR A 170 13.96 15.39 8.19
N ASN A 171 13.73 16.06 9.34
CA ASN A 171 13.54 15.40 10.62
C ASN A 171 12.38 14.38 10.53
N ASN A 172 12.61 13.18 11.01
CA ASN A 172 11.70 12.04 10.95
C ASN A 172 11.44 11.45 9.55
N PHE A 173 11.92 12.05 8.45
CA PHE A 173 11.58 11.63 7.10
C PHE A 173 12.75 11.10 6.28
N SER A 174 13.96 11.66 6.46
CA SER A 174 15.10 11.31 5.62
C SER A 174 16.44 11.59 6.29
N VAL A 175 17.43 10.77 5.98
CA VAL A 175 18.84 10.97 6.34
C VAL A 175 19.62 11.28 5.05
N GLY A 176 19.65 12.55 4.67
CA GLY A 176 20.38 13.03 3.49
C GLY A 176 19.86 12.49 2.16
N GLY A 177 18.62 12.06 2.08
CA GLY A 177 18.04 11.48 0.86
C GLY A 177 18.62 10.14 0.47
N ASN A 178 19.14 9.37 1.43
CA ASN A 178 19.80 8.08 1.19
C ASN A 178 18.86 6.88 1.17
N GLU A 179 17.59 7.05 1.49
CA GLU A 179 16.62 5.96 1.54
C GLU A 179 16.30 5.46 0.13
N VAL A 180 16.30 4.13 -0.03
CA VAL A 180 15.94 3.44 -1.27
C VAL A 180 14.47 3.02 -1.21
N ALA A 181 13.77 3.16 -2.33
CA ALA A 181 12.44 2.60 -2.48
C ALA A 181 12.51 1.26 -3.22
N TRP A 182 12.03 0.21 -2.56
CA TRP A 182 12.07 -1.18 -3.04
C TRP A 182 10.69 -1.63 -3.49
N GLY A 183 10.61 -2.09 -4.74
CA GLY A 183 9.38 -2.62 -5.32
C GLY A 183 9.50 -4.08 -5.72
N THR A 184 8.42 -4.82 -5.57
CA THR A 184 8.33 -6.21 -6.01
C THR A 184 7.16 -6.39 -6.96
N ILE A 185 7.35 -7.20 -8.00
CA ILE A 185 6.34 -7.45 -9.03
C ILE A 185 6.55 -8.82 -9.66
N GLY A 186 5.45 -9.53 -9.99
CA GLY A 186 5.53 -10.77 -10.76
C GLY A 186 5.77 -10.50 -12.25
N ASN A 187 6.44 -11.41 -12.94
CA ASN A 187 6.76 -11.29 -14.37
C ASN A 187 5.53 -10.99 -15.24
N ALA A 188 4.42 -11.67 -15.04
CA ALA A 188 3.22 -11.43 -15.84
C ALA A 188 2.62 -10.03 -15.62
N SER A 189 2.78 -9.47 -14.43
CA SER A 189 2.32 -8.12 -14.09
C SER A 189 3.11 -7.03 -14.80
N THR A 190 4.29 -7.34 -15.34
CA THR A 190 5.06 -6.39 -16.16
C THR A 190 4.40 -6.08 -17.52
N SER A 191 3.34 -6.81 -17.88
CA SER A 191 2.53 -6.52 -19.08
C SER A 191 1.60 -5.31 -18.90
N GLU A 192 1.38 -4.86 -17.66
CA GLU A 192 0.54 -3.69 -17.39
C GLU A 192 1.22 -2.39 -17.82
N GLY A 193 0.44 -1.44 -18.36
CA GLY A 193 0.94 -0.13 -18.77
C GLY A 193 1.61 0.64 -17.65
N LEU A 194 1.10 0.52 -16.41
CA LEU A 194 1.67 1.15 -15.21
C LEU A 194 3.13 0.76 -14.95
N PHE A 195 3.52 -0.48 -15.29
CA PHE A 195 4.92 -0.89 -15.20
C PHE A 195 5.80 -0.09 -16.16
N PHE A 196 5.44 -0.04 -17.44
CA PHE A 196 6.24 0.68 -18.45
C PHE A 196 6.26 2.19 -18.23
N GLU A 197 5.15 2.80 -17.82
CA GLU A 197 5.12 4.21 -17.41
C GLU A 197 6.11 4.49 -16.27
N THR A 198 6.10 3.62 -15.25
CA THR A 198 7.00 3.75 -14.09
C THR A 198 8.46 3.58 -14.49
N ILE A 199 8.79 2.56 -15.30
CA ILE A 199 10.15 2.34 -15.81
C ILE A 199 10.65 3.58 -16.56
N ASN A 200 9.86 4.07 -17.52
CA ASN A 200 10.25 5.26 -18.29
C ASN A 200 10.45 6.48 -17.38
N ALA A 201 9.51 6.73 -16.48
CA ALA A 201 9.60 7.87 -15.57
C ALA A 201 10.80 7.79 -14.61
N ALA A 202 11.10 6.61 -14.08
CA ALA A 202 12.25 6.41 -13.19
C ALA A 202 13.59 6.60 -13.93
N GLY A 203 13.69 6.13 -15.17
CA GLY A 203 14.85 6.34 -16.03
C GLY A 203 15.10 7.83 -16.34
N VAL A 204 14.04 8.60 -16.58
CA VAL A 204 14.12 10.05 -16.78
C VAL A 204 14.51 10.77 -15.49
N LEU A 205 13.83 10.45 -14.39
CA LEU A 205 14.00 11.14 -13.11
C LEU A 205 15.31 10.79 -12.39
N GLN A 206 15.91 9.63 -12.65
CA GLN A 206 17.09 9.12 -11.93
C GLN A 206 16.86 9.20 -10.40
N VAL A 207 16.21 8.19 -9.86
CA VAL A 207 15.76 8.11 -8.46
C VAL A 207 16.24 6.82 -7.79
N PRO A 208 16.47 6.79 -6.47
CA PRO A 208 16.94 5.62 -5.74
C PRO A 208 15.83 4.55 -5.61
N MET A 209 15.60 3.81 -6.68
CA MET A 209 14.54 2.80 -6.80
C MET A 209 15.12 1.46 -7.19
N VAL A 210 14.73 0.40 -6.49
CA VAL A 210 15.03 -0.98 -6.88
C VAL A 210 13.72 -1.73 -7.17
N ILE A 211 13.61 -2.29 -8.37
CA ILE A 211 12.47 -3.12 -8.77
C ILE A 211 12.93 -4.56 -8.88
N SER A 212 12.33 -5.47 -8.12
CA SER A 212 12.56 -6.90 -8.21
C SER A 212 11.43 -7.58 -8.98
N VAL A 213 11.72 -8.08 -10.18
CA VAL A 213 10.78 -8.87 -11.00
C VAL A 213 10.98 -10.34 -10.69
N TRP A 214 9.97 -10.97 -10.11
CA TRP A 214 10.01 -12.39 -9.74
C TRP A 214 9.36 -13.23 -10.81
N ASP A 215 10.18 -14.00 -11.53
CA ASP A 215 9.81 -14.72 -12.75
C ASP A 215 9.69 -16.22 -12.50
N ASP A 216 8.45 -16.72 -12.49
CA ASP A 216 8.12 -18.15 -12.51
C ASP A 216 7.51 -18.58 -13.85
N GLU A 217 7.65 -17.75 -14.89
CA GLU A 217 7.17 -17.95 -16.27
C GLU A 217 5.65 -17.98 -16.43
N TYR A 218 4.86 -17.75 -15.38
CA TYR A 218 3.40 -17.86 -15.45
C TYR A 218 2.68 -16.65 -14.85
N GLY A 219 1.62 -16.22 -15.54
CA GLY A 219 0.60 -15.31 -15.02
C GLY A 219 -0.70 -16.07 -14.75
N ILE A 220 -0.88 -16.58 -13.53
CA ILE A 220 -1.90 -17.58 -13.17
C ILE A 220 -1.67 -18.86 -14.00
N SER A 221 -2.33 -18.99 -15.16
CA SER A 221 -2.23 -20.12 -16.08
C SER A 221 -1.59 -19.75 -17.43
N VAL A 222 -1.32 -18.47 -17.67
CA VAL A 222 -0.79 -17.96 -18.94
C VAL A 222 0.73 -18.00 -18.90
N HIS A 223 1.35 -18.72 -19.83
CA HIS A 223 2.79 -18.83 -19.94
C HIS A 223 3.42 -17.54 -20.50
N ALA A 224 4.67 -17.26 -20.15
CA ALA A 224 5.43 -16.08 -20.59
C ALA A 224 5.40 -15.83 -22.10
N LYS A 225 5.37 -16.89 -22.92
CA LYS A 225 5.24 -16.79 -24.39
C LYS A 225 4.00 -16.03 -24.88
N ASP A 226 2.93 -16.01 -24.06
CA ASP A 226 1.66 -15.40 -24.42
C ASP A 226 1.45 -14.01 -23.78
N HIS A 227 2.36 -13.58 -22.86
CA HIS A 227 2.23 -12.29 -22.18
C HIS A 227 3.49 -11.42 -22.19
N THR A 228 4.66 -11.94 -22.57
CA THR A 228 5.92 -11.17 -22.57
C THR A 228 6.67 -11.37 -23.88
N THR A 229 6.89 -10.30 -24.64
CA THR A 229 7.72 -10.34 -25.85
C THR A 229 9.10 -10.93 -25.51
N LYS A 230 9.62 -11.84 -26.34
CA LYS A 230 10.86 -12.59 -26.09
C LYS A 230 10.83 -13.45 -24.81
N GLU A 231 9.68 -13.62 -24.19
CA GLU A 231 9.48 -14.37 -22.93
C GLU A 231 10.39 -13.92 -21.78
N ASN A 232 10.96 -12.69 -21.87
CA ASN A 232 11.99 -12.23 -20.94
C ASN A 232 12.00 -10.72 -20.80
N ILE A 233 11.64 -10.22 -19.63
CA ILE A 233 11.49 -8.77 -19.39
C ILE A 233 12.82 -8.02 -19.46
N SER A 234 13.92 -8.58 -18.93
CA SER A 234 15.23 -7.91 -19.02
C SER A 234 15.78 -7.83 -20.45
N GLU A 235 15.37 -8.75 -21.34
CA GLU A 235 15.69 -8.65 -22.77
C GLU A 235 14.91 -7.55 -23.48
N ILE A 236 13.66 -7.30 -23.08
CA ILE A 236 12.88 -6.20 -23.64
C ILE A 236 13.43 -4.86 -23.18
N LEU A 237 13.85 -4.79 -21.93
CA LEU A 237 14.32 -3.55 -21.30
C LEU A 237 15.79 -3.22 -21.55
N LYS A 238 16.50 -3.95 -22.42
CA LYS A 238 17.91 -3.65 -22.77
C LYS A 238 18.14 -2.20 -23.22
N GLY A 239 17.16 -1.60 -23.88
CA GLY A 239 17.24 -0.20 -24.29
C GLY A 239 17.14 0.83 -23.14
N PHE A 240 16.82 0.37 -21.93
CA PHE A 240 16.82 1.18 -20.73
C PHE A 240 18.09 1.04 -19.90
N GLN A 241 19.01 0.11 -20.27
CA GLN A 241 20.30 -0.02 -19.59
C GLN A 241 21.08 1.27 -19.71
N ARG A 242 21.60 1.78 -18.58
CA ARG A 242 22.54 2.92 -18.60
C ARG A 242 23.83 2.57 -19.31
N ASP A 243 24.46 3.57 -19.90
CA ASP A 243 25.80 3.49 -20.48
C ASP A 243 26.62 4.74 -20.11
N ASN A 244 27.82 4.86 -20.68
CA ASN A 244 28.72 5.98 -20.38
C ASN A 244 28.21 7.35 -20.87
N GLU A 245 27.24 7.38 -21.77
CA GLU A 245 26.73 8.61 -22.42
C GLU A 245 25.29 8.90 -21.98
N ASN A 246 24.52 7.87 -21.61
CA ASN A 246 23.08 7.97 -21.38
C ASN A 246 22.67 7.50 -20.00
N LYS A 247 21.75 8.25 -19.40
CA LYS A 247 21.02 7.85 -18.19
C LYS A 247 20.16 6.61 -18.48
N GLY A 248 19.85 5.85 -17.44
CA GLY A 248 19.01 4.66 -17.56
C GLY A 248 18.94 3.89 -16.26
N PHE A 249 18.69 2.62 -16.38
CA PHE A 249 18.66 1.65 -15.29
C PHE A 249 19.95 0.85 -15.22
N GLU A 250 20.30 0.37 -14.02
CA GLU A 250 21.13 -0.84 -13.92
C GLU A 250 20.21 -2.06 -13.97
N ILE A 251 20.49 -3.01 -14.89
CA ILE A 251 19.67 -4.21 -15.07
C ILE A 251 20.49 -5.44 -14.68
N LEU A 252 20.13 -6.05 -13.55
CA LEU A 252 20.77 -7.21 -12.98
C LEU A 252 19.91 -8.47 -13.19
N ARG A 253 20.56 -9.64 -13.31
CA ARG A 253 19.88 -10.93 -13.50
C ARG A 253 20.46 -11.96 -12.55
N VAL A 254 19.60 -12.69 -11.86
CA VAL A 254 20.00 -13.72 -10.90
C VAL A 254 19.00 -14.87 -10.87
N LYS A 255 19.46 -16.08 -10.55
CA LYS A 255 18.57 -17.24 -10.36
C LYS A 255 17.95 -17.24 -8.97
N GLY A 256 16.64 -17.47 -8.89
CA GLY A 256 15.87 -17.37 -7.66
C GLY A 256 16.16 -18.45 -6.61
N TRP A 257 16.94 -19.47 -6.96
CA TRP A 257 17.37 -20.53 -6.04
C TRP A 257 18.85 -20.42 -5.64
N ASP A 258 19.62 -19.48 -6.22
CA ASP A 258 21.03 -19.29 -5.96
C ASP A 258 21.25 -18.29 -4.81
N TYR A 259 21.21 -18.80 -3.57
CA TYR A 259 21.23 -17.98 -2.37
C TYR A 259 22.44 -17.03 -2.28
N PRO A 260 23.72 -17.46 -2.49
CA PRO A 260 24.84 -16.52 -2.43
C PRO A 260 24.76 -15.39 -3.46
N ASN A 261 24.50 -15.74 -4.71
CA ASN A 261 24.38 -14.73 -5.78
C ASN A 261 23.19 -13.78 -5.58
N LEU A 262 22.08 -14.26 -4.99
CA LEU A 262 20.96 -13.38 -4.61
C LEU A 262 21.42 -12.33 -3.60
N ILE A 263 22.13 -12.71 -2.54
CA ILE A 263 22.61 -11.78 -1.52
C ILE A 263 23.51 -10.71 -2.15
N GLU A 264 24.49 -11.11 -2.97
CA GLU A 264 25.39 -10.18 -3.66
C GLU A 264 24.64 -9.23 -4.58
N THR A 265 23.72 -9.75 -5.42
CA THR A 265 22.94 -8.96 -6.38
C THR A 265 22.06 -7.90 -5.69
N TYR A 266 21.38 -8.25 -4.60
CA TYR A 266 20.53 -7.29 -3.90
C TYR A 266 21.35 -6.25 -3.13
N GLN A 267 22.50 -6.61 -2.59
CA GLN A 267 23.42 -5.65 -1.96
C GLN A 267 24.00 -4.66 -2.99
N GLU A 268 24.42 -5.15 -4.15
CA GLU A 268 24.90 -4.33 -5.27
C GLU A 268 23.79 -3.37 -5.74
N ALA A 269 22.59 -3.87 -5.97
CA ALA A 269 21.43 -3.06 -6.37
C ALA A 269 21.12 -1.94 -5.36
N GLY A 270 21.15 -2.28 -4.07
CA GLY A 270 20.92 -1.31 -2.98
C GLY A 270 22.00 -0.25 -2.92
N ALA A 271 23.26 -0.61 -3.10
CA ALA A 271 24.40 0.32 -3.14
C ALA A 271 24.28 1.31 -4.32
N ILE A 272 24.10 0.80 -5.53
CA ILE A 272 23.92 1.63 -6.74
C ILE A 272 22.76 2.62 -6.56
N ALA A 273 21.59 2.13 -6.16
CA ALA A 273 20.43 2.99 -6.00
C ALA A 273 20.66 4.07 -4.93
N ARG A 274 21.27 3.72 -3.80
CA ARG A 274 21.47 4.60 -2.65
C ARG A 274 22.54 5.68 -2.93
N GLU A 275 23.67 5.27 -3.48
CA GLU A 275 24.82 6.16 -3.67
C GLU A 275 24.68 7.04 -4.91
N GLU A 276 24.29 6.43 -6.04
CA GLU A 276 24.24 7.08 -7.34
C GLU A 276 22.87 7.68 -7.69
N HIS A 277 21.78 7.31 -6.98
CA HIS A 277 20.39 7.60 -7.36
C HIS A 277 20.04 7.09 -8.78
N VAL A 278 20.60 5.94 -9.15
CA VAL A 278 20.29 5.24 -10.39
C VAL A 278 19.24 4.17 -10.09
N PRO A 279 18.13 4.11 -10.84
CA PRO A 279 17.15 3.06 -10.64
C PRO A 279 17.72 1.71 -11.10
N VAL A 280 17.42 0.64 -10.35
CA VAL A 280 17.89 -0.71 -10.59
C VAL A 280 16.72 -1.65 -10.83
N LEU A 281 16.84 -2.54 -11.82
CA LEU A 281 15.91 -3.63 -12.04
C LEU A 281 16.64 -4.96 -11.83
N ILE A 282 16.15 -5.78 -10.90
CA ILE A 282 16.62 -7.13 -10.67
C ILE A 282 15.62 -8.11 -11.30
N HIS A 283 16.04 -8.84 -12.32
CA HIS A 283 15.26 -9.92 -12.91
C HIS A 283 15.63 -11.25 -12.25
N VAL A 284 14.77 -11.74 -11.36
CA VAL A 284 14.94 -13.00 -10.64
C VAL A 284 14.29 -14.12 -11.43
N LEU A 285 15.12 -14.93 -12.06
CA LEU A 285 14.75 -16.01 -12.97
C LEU A 285 14.60 -17.36 -12.26
N GLU A 286 13.96 -18.30 -12.92
CA GLU A 286 13.86 -19.70 -12.46
C GLU A 286 13.20 -19.85 -11.08
N LEU A 287 12.22 -19.02 -10.78
CA LEU A 287 11.41 -19.17 -9.57
C LEU A 287 10.34 -20.26 -9.75
N THR A 288 9.78 -20.69 -8.65
CA THR A 288 8.74 -21.72 -8.61
C THR A 288 7.46 -21.18 -7.93
N GLN A 289 6.36 -21.90 -8.09
CA GLN A 289 5.10 -21.64 -7.41
C GLN A 289 4.48 -22.96 -6.96
N PRO A 290 4.98 -23.57 -5.86
CA PRO A 290 4.67 -24.96 -5.46
C PRO A 290 3.21 -25.26 -5.20
N GLN A 291 2.40 -24.27 -4.79
CA GLN A 291 0.98 -24.44 -4.53
C GLN A 291 0.08 -23.87 -5.65
N GLY A 292 0.67 -23.45 -6.78
CA GLY A 292 -0.03 -22.70 -7.82
C GLY A 292 -0.28 -21.25 -7.41
N HIS A 293 -1.01 -20.50 -8.26
CA HIS A 293 -1.14 -19.05 -8.12
C HIS A 293 -1.88 -18.64 -6.83
N SER A 294 -2.98 -19.31 -6.53
CA SER A 294 -3.83 -19.01 -5.37
C SER A 294 -4.64 -20.23 -4.95
N THR A 295 -5.51 -20.06 -3.95
CA THR A 295 -6.43 -21.12 -3.50
C THR A 295 -7.58 -21.41 -4.45
N SER A 296 -7.74 -20.62 -5.53
CA SER A 296 -8.87 -20.76 -6.47
C SER A 296 -8.65 -21.78 -7.59
N GLY A 297 -7.46 -22.37 -7.73
CA GLY A 297 -7.16 -23.32 -8.80
C GLY A 297 -5.96 -24.20 -8.53
N SER A 298 -5.88 -25.32 -9.27
CA SER A 298 -4.78 -26.27 -9.23
C SER A 298 -3.87 -26.06 -10.43
N HIS A 299 -2.55 -26.01 -10.22
CA HIS A 299 -1.57 -25.75 -11.26
C HIS A 299 -1.34 -26.97 -12.17
N GLU A 300 -1.70 -28.18 -11.76
CA GLU A 300 -1.67 -29.38 -12.59
C GLU A 300 -2.61 -29.29 -13.80
N ARG A 301 -3.53 -28.34 -13.81
CA ARG A 301 -4.46 -28.11 -14.93
C ARG A 301 -3.82 -27.41 -16.11
N TYR A 302 -2.66 -26.75 -15.93
CA TYR A 302 -2.03 -25.94 -16.97
C TYR A 302 -0.50 -26.12 -17.05
N LYS A 303 0.17 -26.68 -16.06
CA LYS A 303 1.59 -27.03 -16.10
C LYS A 303 1.77 -28.48 -16.52
N SER A 304 2.78 -28.75 -17.36
CA SER A 304 3.13 -30.12 -17.73
C SER A 304 3.78 -30.89 -16.58
N ALA A 305 3.76 -32.21 -16.65
CA ALA A 305 4.42 -33.07 -15.66
C ALA A 305 5.91 -32.80 -15.55
N GLU A 306 6.57 -32.51 -16.67
CA GLU A 306 7.99 -32.15 -16.73
C GLU A 306 8.26 -30.82 -16.03
N ARG A 307 7.39 -29.82 -16.23
CA ARG A 307 7.49 -28.53 -15.53
C ARG A 307 7.32 -28.69 -14.02
N LEU A 308 6.35 -29.48 -13.58
CA LEU A 308 6.12 -29.73 -12.16
C LEU A 308 7.29 -30.49 -11.52
N ALA A 309 7.89 -31.45 -12.23
CA ALA A 309 9.09 -32.16 -11.78
C ALA A 309 10.30 -31.21 -11.69
N TRP A 310 10.45 -30.31 -12.65
CA TRP A 310 11.49 -29.29 -12.62
C TRP A 310 11.30 -28.33 -11.43
N GLU A 311 10.08 -27.84 -11.18
CA GLU A 311 9.78 -26.97 -10.04
C GLU A 311 10.07 -27.66 -8.70
N ALA A 312 9.72 -28.93 -8.55
CA ALA A 312 10.03 -29.69 -7.35
C ALA A 312 11.54 -29.85 -7.10
N LYS A 313 12.34 -30.01 -8.17
CA LYS A 313 13.80 -30.13 -8.11
C LYS A 313 14.49 -28.80 -7.84
N ASN A 314 13.93 -27.69 -8.34
CA ASN A 314 14.52 -26.35 -8.25
C ASN A 314 13.79 -25.46 -7.21
N ASP A 315 13.04 -26.07 -6.31
CA ASP A 315 12.44 -25.35 -5.18
C ASP A 315 13.53 -24.65 -4.35
N CYS A 316 13.36 -23.35 -4.10
CA CYS A 316 14.40 -22.54 -3.48
C CYS A 316 14.72 -22.99 -2.04
N ASN A 317 13.74 -23.49 -1.27
CA ASN A 317 13.99 -24.02 0.08
C ASN A 317 14.74 -25.36 0.03
N LEU A 318 14.52 -26.18 -0.99
CA LEU A 318 15.32 -27.37 -1.21
C LEU A 318 16.75 -27.00 -1.59
N LYS A 319 16.93 -26.03 -2.49
CA LYS A 319 18.25 -25.60 -2.95
C LYS A 319 19.13 -24.99 -1.86
N ILE A 320 18.58 -24.12 -1.02
CA ILE A 320 19.37 -23.60 0.11
C ILE A 320 19.71 -24.70 1.11
N ARG A 321 18.80 -25.67 1.33
CA ARG A 321 19.07 -26.82 2.19
C ARG A 321 20.24 -27.66 1.69
N GLU A 322 20.24 -27.99 0.39
CA GLU A 322 21.34 -28.70 -0.28
C GLU A 322 22.65 -27.93 -0.12
N TRP A 323 22.64 -26.63 -0.44
CA TRP A 323 23.81 -25.77 -0.33
C TRP A 323 24.38 -25.67 1.10
N ILE A 324 23.53 -25.57 2.13
CA ILE A 324 23.95 -25.54 3.54
C ILE A 324 24.71 -26.83 3.91
N ILE A 325 24.25 -27.98 3.44
CA ILE A 325 24.88 -29.27 3.72
C ILE A 325 26.22 -29.39 2.95
N GLU A 326 26.20 -29.08 1.65
CA GLU A 326 27.38 -29.15 0.78
C GLU A 326 28.49 -28.20 1.23
N SER A 327 28.14 -27.04 1.75
CA SER A 327 29.07 -26.04 2.28
C SER A 327 29.55 -26.34 3.72
N GLY A 328 29.07 -27.42 4.34
CA GLY A 328 29.47 -27.80 5.70
C GLY A 328 28.97 -26.87 6.80
N ILE A 329 27.96 -26.03 6.49
CA ILE A 329 27.36 -25.08 7.45
C ILE A 329 26.54 -25.83 8.50
N SER A 330 25.81 -26.90 8.09
CA SER A 330 25.01 -27.73 8.99
C SER A 330 24.86 -29.16 8.46
N THR A 331 24.30 -30.05 9.29
CA THR A 331 24.03 -31.44 8.90
C THR A 331 22.56 -31.65 8.55
N ASN A 332 22.30 -32.73 7.81
CA ASN A 332 20.95 -33.13 7.45
C ASN A 332 20.04 -33.31 8.69
N GLU A 333 20.58 -33.91 9.76
CA GLU A 333 19.86 -34.18 11.00
C GLU A 333 19.49 -32.90 11.72
N ALA A 334 20.43 -31.93 11.81
CA ALA A 334 20.20 -30.63 12.44
C ALA A 334 19.13 -29.81 11.69
N LEU A 335 19.19 -29.78 10.34
CA LEU A 335 18.19 -29.09 9.54
C LEU A 335 16.80 -29.73 9.67
N THR A 336 16.73 -31.05 9.71
CA THR A 336 15.47 -31.79 9.92
C THR A 336 14.84 -31.46 11.27
N GLU A 337 15.66 -31.29 12.32
CA GLU A 337 15.18 -30.89 13.65
C GLU A 337 14.67 -29.44 13.66
N ILE A 338 15.34 -28.53 12.95
CA ILE A 338 14.88 -27.16 12.74
C ILE A 338 13.49 -27.17 12.08
N GLU A 339 13.34 -27.88 10.98
CA GLU A 339 12.06 -27.99 10.26
C GLU A 339 10.93 -28.56 11.14
N ARG A 340 11.23 -29.59 11.92
CA ARG A 340 10.28 -30.20 12.84
C ARG A 340 9.79 -29.23 13.90
N THR A 341 10.71 -28.46 14.47
CA THR A 341 10.42 -27.44 15.48
C THR A 341 9.53 -26.36 14.89
N ILE A 342 9.91 -25.80 13.73
CA ILE A 342 9.13 -24.75 13.05
C ILE A 342 7.72 -25.25 12.72
N LYS A 343 7.55 -26.46 12.18
CA LYS A 343 6.23 -27.03 11.87
C LYS A 343 5.31 -27.11 13.09
N ARG A 344 5.86 -27.39 14.27
CA ARG A 344 5.09 -27.37 15.53
C ARG A 344 4.71 -25.93 15.88
N ASP A 345 5.68 -25.02 15.88
CA ASP A 345 5.49 -23.63 16.31
C ASP A 345 4.49 -22.89 15.42
N ILE A 346 4.48 -23.16 14.11
CA ILE A 346 3.49 -22.59 13.18
C ILE A 346 2.08 -23.13 13.43
N ARG A 347 1.93 -24.41 13.80
CA ARG A 347 0.61 -24.95 14.19
C ARG A 347 0.09 -24.29 15.46
N ASP A 348 0.95 -24.01 16.42
CA ASP A 348 0.59 -23.30 17.66
C ASP A 348 0.23 -21.85 17.37
N ALA A 349 1.01 -21.15 16.54
CA ALA A 349 0.71 -19.78 16.10
C ALA A 349 -0.65 -19.68 15.40
N LYS A 350 -0.95 -20.61 14.49
CA LYS A 350 -2.25 -20.71 13.83
C LYS A 350 -3.40 -20.93 14.82
N LYS A 351 -3.23 -21.86 15.77
CA LYS A 351 -4.23 -22.14 16.81
C LYS A 351 -4.49 -20.91 17.67
N ASN A 352 -3.42 -20.21 18.08
CA ASN A 352 -3.53 -19.00 18.89
C ASN A 352 -4.26 -17.88 18.15
N ALA A 353 -3.92 -17.64 16.87
CA ALA A 353 -4.60 -16.66 16.04
C ALA A 353 -6.10 -16.95 15.87
N TRP A 354 -6.46 -18.21 15.61
CA TRP A 354 -7.86 -18.61 15.50
C TRP A 354 -8.63 -18.43 16.82
N THR A 355 -8.04 -18.84 17.93
CA THR A 355 -8.63 -18.65 19.26
C THR A 355 -8.85 -17.17 19.57
N ALA A 356 -7.87 -16.33 19.26
CA ALA A 356 -7.97 -14.88 19.46
C ALA A 356 -9.05 -14.24 18.57
N PHE A 357 -9.21 -14.72 17.32
CA PHE A 357 -10.28 -14.28 16.42
C PHE A 357 -11.67 -14.66 16.94
N LEU A 358 -11.85 -15.88 17.44
CA LEU A 358 -13.15 -16.37 17.91
C LEU A 358 -13.56 -15.78 19.27
N LYS A 359 -12.63 -15.53 20.16
CA LYS A 359 -12.91 -15.12 21.55
C LYS A 359 -13.92 -13.97 21.70
N PRO A 360 -13.79 -12.82 20.99
CA PRO A 360 -14.79 -11.76 21.08
C PRO A 360 -16.16 -12.17 20.53
N ILE A 361 -16.20 -13.01 19.49
CA ILE A 361 -17.45 -13.49 18.89
C ILE A 361 -18.17 -14.46 19.84
N GLN A 362 -17.42 -15.35 20.49
CA GLN A 362 -17.97 -16.25 21.52
C GLN A 362 -18.50 -15.47 22.73
N LYS A 363 -17.84 -14.37 23.12
CA LYS A 363 -18.35 -13.47 24.16
C LYS A 363 -19.70 -12.87 23.75
N GLU A 364 -19.82 -12.34 22.54
CA GLU A 364 -21.08 -11.83 21.97
C GLU A 364 -22.17 -12.93 21.94
N GLN A 365 -21.81 -14.18 21.64
CA GLN A 365 -22.72 -15.33 21.71
C GLN A 365 -23.23 -15.57 23.13
N GLN A 366 -22.37 -15.57 24.14
CA GLN A 366 -22.78 -15.80 25.54
C GLN A 366 -23.68 -14.68 26.07
N GLU A 367 -23.39 -13.44 25.71
CA GLU A 367 -24.26 -12.30 26.04
C GLU A 367 -25.65 -12.46 25.45
N LEU A 368 -25.73 -12.83 24.16
CA LEU A 368 -27.02 -13.07 23.51
C LEU A 368 -27.77 -14.25 24.11
N LEU A 369 -27.10 -15.36 24.44
CA LEU A 369 -27.72 -16.52 25.09
C LEU A 369 -28.36 -16.14 26.43
N SER A 370 -27.73 -15.24 27.20
CA SER A 370 -28.29 -14.72 28.45
C SER A 370 -29.53 -13.84 28.19
N LEU A 371 -29.48 -12.93 27.21
CA LEU A 371 -30.62 -12.09 26.83
C LEU A 371 -31.78 -12.93 26.29
N LEU A 372 -31.53 -13.93 25.45
CA LEU A 372 -32.58 -14.84 24.95
C LEU A 372 -33.27 -15.64 26.07
N LYS A 373 -32.51 -16.04 27.12
CA LYS A 373 -33.08 -16.66 28.30
C LYS A 373 -34.05 -15.73 29.03
N GLN A 374 -33.69 -14.49 29.21
CA GLN A 374 -34.52 -13.47 29.87
C GLN A 374 -35.80 -13.19 29.05
N VAL A 375 -35.67 -12.94 27.74
CA VAL A 375 -36.81 -12.73 26.85
C VAL A 375 -37.76 -13.95 26.83
N ALA A 376 -37.21 -15.18 26.83
CA ALA A 376 -38.01 -16.40 26.84
C ALA A 376 -38.89 -16.52 28.09
N SER A 377 -38.42 -16.03 29.26
CA SER A 377 -39.19 -16.07 30.51
C SER A 377 -40.28 -15.00 30.61
N SER A 378 -40.19 -13.93 29.83
CA SER A 378 -41.17 -12.81 29.85
C SER A 378 -42.13 -12.81 28.65
N SER A 379 -41.92 -13.64 27.65
CA SER A 379 -42.66 -13.66 26.39
C SER A 379 -43.69 -14.77 26.33
N VAL A 380 -44.87 -14.50 25.76
CA VAL A 380 -45.89 -15.55 25.44
C VAL A 380 -45.34 -16.57 24.43
N ASN A 381 -44.33 -16.21 23.66
CA ASN A 381 -43.61 -17.03 22.69
C ASN A 381 -42.34 -17.69 23.28
N GLY A 382 -42.20 -17.79 24.61
CA GLY A 382 -41.03 -18.27 25.32
C GLY A 382 -40.48 -19.62 24.85
N VAL A 383 -41.38 -20.57 24.49
CA VAL A 383 -40.97 -21.87 23.93
C VAL A 383 -40.21 -21.74 22.61
N PHE A 384 -40.67 -20.86 21.72
CA PHE A 384 -40.00 -20.63 20.43
C PHE A 384 -38.65 -19.92 20.64
N ILE A 385 -38.58 -18.97 21.58
CA ILE A 385 -37.32 -18.24 21.91
C ILE A 385 -36.32 -19.22 22.56
N SER A 386 -36.76 -20.15 23.40
CA SER A 386 -35.90 -21.18 23.95
C SER A 386 -35.27 -22.07 22.86
N LYS A 387 -36.03 -22.43 21.82
CA LYS A 387 -35.50 -23.17 20.66
C LYS A 387 -34.46 -22.34 19.88
N ILE A 388 -34.66 -21.02 19.74
CA ILE A 388 -33.66 -20.13 19.11
C ILE A 388 -32.38 -20.11 19.94
N LYS A 389 -32.49 -20.01 21.27
CA LYS A 389 -31.35 -20.07 22.19
C LYS A 389 -30.59 -21.39 22.08
N GLU A 390 -31.30 -22.51 22.10
CA GLU A 390 -30.70 -23.85 21.97
C GLU A 390 -29.99 -24.04 20.62
N SER A 391 -30.58 -23.53 19.55
CA SER A 391 -29.96 -23.55 18.22
C SER A 391 -28.65 -22.79 18.19
N LEU A 392 -28.62 -21.58 18.79
CA LEU A 392 -27.39 -20.76 18.86
C LEU A 392 -26.33 -21.43 19.76
N ALA A 393 -26.74 -22.02 20.88
CA ALA A 393 -25.82 -22.66 21.83
C ALA A 393 -25.09 -23.89 21.24
N LYS A 394 -25.62 -24.50 20.18
CA LYS A 394 -25.01 -25.65 19.49
C LYS A 394 -23.92 -25.25 18.47
N ILE A 395 -23.72 -23.96 18.25
CA ILE A 395 -22.72 -23.47 17.30
C ILE A 395 -21.40 -23.24 18.06
N ASP A 396 -20.44 -24.13 17.90
CA ASP A 396 -19.15 -24.08 18.61
C ASP A 396 -18.25 -22.94 18.08
N GLU A 397 -18.25 -22.72 16.77
CA GLU A 397 -17.51 -21.64 16.09
C GLU A 397 -18.50 -20.67 15.42
N PRO A 398 -19.17 -19.76 16.18
CA PRO A 398 -20.18 -18.88 15.64
C PRO A 398 -19.56 -17.75 14.79
N THR A 399 -20.34 -17.28 13.83
CA THR A 399 -20.08 -16.02 13.15
C THR A 399 -20.98 -14.91 13.71
N ARG A 400 -20.62 -13.64 13.52
CA ARG A 400 -21.52 -12.51 13.86
C ARG A 400 -22.85 -12.55 13.11
N LYS A 401 -22.85 -13.13 11.89
CA LYS A 401 -24.09 -13.39 11.14
C LYS A 401 -25.02 -14.35 11.92
N ASP A 402 -24.48 -15.42 12.48
CA ASP A 402 -25.27 -16.37 13.26
C ASP A 402 -25.88 -15.69 14.49
N ILE A 403 -25.07 -14.96 15.23
CA ILE A 403 -25.47 -14.24 16.44
C ILE A 403 -26.59 -13.23 16.12
N LEU A 404 -26.38 -12.32 15.19
CA LEU A 404 -27.36 -11.27 14.82
C LEU A 404 -28.62 -11.85 14.18
N SER A 405 -28.49 -12.96 13.43
CA SER A 405 -29.63 -13.65 12.84
C SER A 405 -30.56 -14.21 13.93
N HIS A 406 -30.00 -14.84 14.97
CA HIS A 406 -30.76 -15.37 16.10
C HIS A 406 -31.40 -14.25 16.95
N ALA A 407 -30.67 -13.17 17.20
CA ALA A 407 -31.19 -12.00 17.90
C ALA A 407 -32.40 -11.39 17.18
N ARG A 408 -32.26 -11.13 15.86
CA ARG A 408 -33.36 -10.59 15.03
C ARG A 408 -34.52 -11.56 14.89
N LYS A 409 -34.27 -12.88 14.89
CA LYS A 409 -35.31 -13.88 14.89
C LYS A 409 -36.15 -13.82 16.18
N CYS A 410 -35.52 -13.63 17.34
CA CYS A 410 -36.19 -13.41 18.62
C CYS A 410 -37.09 -12.17 18.57
N LEU A 411 -36.58 -11.02 18.07
CA LEU A 411 -37.38 -9.79 17.94
C LEU A 411 -38.61 -9.97 17.04
N ARG A 412 -38.52 -10.81 16.00
CA ARG A 412 -39.69 -11.13 15.15
C ARG A 412 -40.77 -11.93 15.91
N TYR A 413 -40.39 -12.88 16.75
CA TYR A 413 -41.34 -13.63 17.56
C TYR A 413 -42.00 -12.80 18.66
N THR A 414 -41.33 -11.72 19.12
CA THR A 414 -41.85 -10.80 20.15
C THR A 414 -42.42 -9.50 19.55
N ARG A 415 -42.80 -9.48 18.26
CA ARG A 415 -43.18 -8.25 17.52
C ARG A 415 -44.28 -7.44 18.20
N GLY A 416 -45.30 -8.08 18.72
CA GLY A 416 -46.45 -7.43 19.41
C GLY A 416 -46.26 -7.23 20.91
N GLU A 417 -45.13 -7.63 21.48
CA GLU A 417 -44.89 -7.59 22.91
C GLU A 417 -44.11 -6.36 23.34
N THR A 418 -44.39 -5.85 24.56
CA THR A 418 -43.62 -4.80 25.22
C THR A 418 -43.10 -5.34 26.54
N SER A 419 -41.80 -5.60 26.64
CA SER A 419 -41.14 -6.01 27.89
C SER A 419 -39.79 -5.33 28.02
N SER A 420 -39.29 -5.21 29.27
CA SER A 420 -37.94 -4.67 29.55
C SER A 420 -36.85 -5.53 28.91
N GLU A 421 -37.00 -6.85 28.91
CA GLU A 421 -36.08 -7.81 28.37
C GLU A 421 -35.96 -7.72 26.85
N LYS A 422 -37.09 -7.52 26.16
CA LYS A 422 -37.09 -7.24 24.71
C LYS A 422 -36.36 -5.93 24.40
N LYS A 423 -36.60 -4.87 25.22
CA LYS A 423 -35.90 -3.60 25.05
C LYS A 423 -34.39 -3.74 25.27
N GLN A 424 -33.96 -4.52 26.27
CA GLN A 424 -32.55 -4.82 26.50
C GLN A 424 -31.93 -5.55 25.31
N LEU A 425 -32.60 -6.54 24.71
CA LEU A 425 -32.14 -7.22 23.49
C LEU A 425 -32.01 -6.24 22.31
N ALA A 426 -32.98 -5.33 22.12
CA ALA A 426 -32.90 -4.32 21.07
C ALA A 426 -31.70 -3.38 21.27
N ASN A 427 -31.54 -2.84 22.48
CA ASN A 427 -30.41 -1.97 22.83
C ASN A 427 -29.06 -2.69 22.65
N TRP A 428 -28.98 -3.98 22.98
CA TRP A 428 -27.78 -4.76 22.76
C TRP A 428 -27.45 -4.91 21.27
N ILE A 429 -28.45 -5.12 20.41
CA ILE A 429 -28.25 -5.15 18.96
C ILE A 429 -27.70 -3.80 18.46
N ASP A 430 -28.28 -2.69 18.94
CA ASP A 430 -27.84 -1.34 18.56
C ASP A 430 -26.39 -1.11 18.99
N SER A 431 -25.99 -1.54 20.20
CA SER A 431 -24.60 -1.44 20.65
C SER A 431 -23.63 -2.28 19.81
N ILE A 432 -24.04 -3.45 19.32
CA ILE A 432 -23.22 -4.24 18.39
C ILE A 432 -23.05 -3.51 17.06
N PHE A 433 -24.08 -2.81 16.56
CA PHE A 433 -23.96 -2.00 15.34
C PHE A 433 -23.04 -0.78 15.55
N GLU A 434 -23.15 -0.05 16.66
CA GLU A 434 -22.27 1.07 17.00
C GLU A 434 -20.81 0.62 17.10
N ASN A 435 -20.53 -0.47 17.82
CA ASN A 435 -19.21 -1.06 17.89
C ASN A 435 -18.68 -1.52 16.51
N SER A 436 -19.58 -1.98 15.62
CA SER A 436 -19.22 -2.37 14.27
C SER A 436 -18.84 -1.17 13.41
N GLN A 437 -19.44 0.02 13.60
CA GLN A 437 -19.06 1.25 12.89
C GLN A 437 -17.60 1.59 13.14
N SER A 438 -17.16 1.61 14.40
CA SER A 438 -15.75 1.91 14.73
C SER A 438 -14.76 0.89 14.13
N LYS A 439 -15.14 -0.39 14.06
CA LYS A 439 -14.29 -1.47 13.53
C LYS A 439 -14.20 -1.48 12.01
N PHE A 440 -15.32 -1.24 11.31
CA PHE A 440 -15.43 -1.51 9.88
C PHE A 440 -15.67 -0.27 9.01
N SER A 441 -16.05 0.86 9.58
CA SER A 441 -16.43 2.07 8.83
C SER A 441 -15.66 3.34 9.20
N SER A 442 -14.82 3.30 10.25
CA SER A 442 -14.00 4.45 10.69
C SER A 442 -12.82 4.70 9.76
N HIS A 443 -12.21 5.88 9.84
CA HIS A 443 -10.97 6.26 9.16
C HIS A 443 -11.06 6.29 7.63
N LEU A 444 -12.24 6.51 7.06
CA LEU A 444 -12.33 6.82 5.63
C LEU A 444 -11.70 8.18 5.34
N TYR A 445 -11.90 9.12 6.23
CA TYR A 445 -11.22 10.41 6.30
C TYR A 445 -10.46 10.53 7.62
N SER A 446 -9.59 11.52 7.75
CA SER A 446 -8.87 11.78 8.99
C SER A 446 -9.85 12.08 10.14
N GLU A 447 -9.66 11.39 11.27
CA GLU A 447 -10.40 11.58 12.52
C GLU A 447 -9.56 12.37 13.55
N THR A 448 -8.43 12.95 13.12
CA THR A 448 -7.55 13.79 13.93
C THR A 448 -7.98 15.26 13.89
N ASN A 449 -7.37 16.10 14.72
CA ASN A 449 -7.55 17.54 14.68
C ASN A 449 -6.97 18.22 13.43
N GLN A 450 -6.20 17.49 12.59
CA GLN A 450 -5.70 17.91 11.29
C GLN A 450 -6.64 17.54 10.13
N SER A 451 -7.83 17.03 10.41
CA SER A 451 -8.85 16.79 9.38
C SER A 451 -9.19 18.10 8.65
N ASN A 452 -9.22 18.07 7.31
CA ASN A 452 -9.46 19.26 6.47
C ASN A 452 -10.73 20.02 6.85
N ILE A 453 -11.76 19.33 7.34
CA ILE A 453 -13.03 19.94 7.74
C ILE A 453 -12.97 20.69 9.09
N LEU A 454 -11.88 20.50 9.84
CA LEU A 454 -11.65 21.18 11.13
C LEU A 454 -10.74 22.41 10.99
N ILE A 455 -10.13 22.61 9.83
CA ILE A 455 -9.26 23.77 9.57
C ILE A 455 -10.13 25.04 9.59
N LYS A 456 -9.67 26.02 10.35
CA LYS A 456 -10.41 27.28 10.53
C LYS A 456 -10.46 28.07 9.22
N GLU A 457 -11.67 28.54 8.85
CA GLU A 457 -11.84 29.42 7.70
C GLU A 457 -11.11 30.74 7.88
N VAL A 458 -10.33 31.13 6.85
CA VAL A 458 -9.76 32.47 6.71
C VAL A 458 -10.40 33.13 5.49
N LYS A 459 -11.12 34.25 5.73
CA LYS A 459 -11.78 35.00 4.65
C LYS A 459 -10.81 35.91 3.94
N PRO A 460 -10.92 36.09 2.60
CA PRO A 460 -10.10 37.05 1.88
C PRO A 460 -10.39 38.47 2.37
N THR A 461 -9.34 39.27 2.48
CA THR A 461 -9.40 40.70 2.78
C THR A 461 -8.99 41.51 1.54
N TYR A 462 -9.48 42.74 1.44
CA TYR A 462 -9.25 43.59 0.27
C TYR A 462 -8.98 45.02 0.71
N ASN A 463 -8.05 45.66 0.01
CA ASN A 463 -7.89 47.11 0.11
C ASN A 463 -9.08 47.85 -0.56
N GLU A 464 -9.33 49.07 -0.17
CA GLU A 464 -10.42 49.89 -0.78
C GLU A 464 -10.22 50.06 -2.28
N ASP A 465 -8.96 50.24 -2.71
CA ASP A 465 -8.48 50.43 -4.07
C ASP A 465 -8.00 49.13 -4.74
N ALA A 466 -8.40 47.95 -4.24
CA ALA A 466 -7.96 46.68 -4.77
C ALA A 466 -8.17 46.56 -6.29
N SER A 467 -7.11 46.26 -7.01
CA SER A 467 -7.12 46.15 -8.47
C SER A 467 -7.94 44.93 -8.94
N GLN A 468 -8.50 45.05 -10.13
CA GLN A 468 -9.15 43.91 -10.83
C GLN A 468 -8.11 43.20 -11.69
N VAL A 469 -7.85 41.94 -11.38
CA VAL A 469 -6.85 41.12 -12.09
C VAL A 469 -7.51 39.86 -12.69
N ASP A 470 -6.84 39.23 -13.64
CA ASP A 470 -7.23 37.91 -14.10
C ASP A 470 -7.13 36.88 -12.97
N GLY A 471 -8.10 35.99 -12.86
CA GLY A 471 -8.10 34.97 -11.80
C GLY A 471 -6.81 34.12 -11.76
N ARG A 472 -6.17 33.89 -12.90
CA ARG A 472 -4.87 33.20 -12.98
C ARG A 472 -3.78 33.87 -12.14
N ILE A 473 -3.80 35.22 -12.05
CA ILE A 473 -2.81 35.99 -11.28
C ILE A 473 -2.99 35.72 -9.79
N ILE A 474 -4.23 35.64 -9.31
CA ILE A 474 -4.52 35.30 -7.91
C ILE A 474 -3.96 33.92 -7.56
N LEU A 475 -4.16 32.92 -8.46
CA LEU A 475 -3.59 31.59 -8.24
C LEU A 475 -2.08 31.60 -8.24
N ARG A 476 -1.46 32.24 -9.24
CA ARG A 476 0.00 32.32 -9.36
C ARG A 476 0.63 32.95 -8.12
N ASP A 477 0.09 34.09 -7.67
CA ASP A 477 0.64 34.81 -6.52
C ASP A 477 0.40 34.01 -5.22
N ASN A 478 -0.73 33.29 -5.10
CA ASN A 478 -0.97 32.39 -3.98
C ASN A 478 0.02 31.21 -3.98
N PHE A 479 0.28 30.60 -5.12
CA PHE A 479 1.27 29.52 -5.20
C PHE A 479 2.67 30.01 -4.90
N GLU A 480 3.07 31.21 -5.37
CA GLU A 480 4.36 31.82 -5.02
C GLU A 480 4.51 31.99 -3.51
N ALA A 481 3.46 32.48 -2.82
CA ALA A 481 3.45 32.60 -1.37
C ALA A 481 3.52 31.24 -0.66
N LEU A 482 2.82 30.23 -1.16
CA LEU A 482 2.84 28.86 -0.62
C LEU A 482 4.22 28.22 -0.78
N PHE A 483 4.85 28.31 -1.94
CA PHE A 483 6.19 27.78 -2.17
C PHE A 483 7.26 28.50 -1.33
N SER A 484 7.08 29.80 -1.10
CA SER A 484 7.98 30.56 -0.22
C SER A 484 7.82 30.19 1.26
N THR A 485 6.61 29.79 1.66
CA THR A 485 6.29 29.48 3.07
C THR A 485 6.58 28.02 3.43
N TYR A 486 6.35 27.09 2.49
CA TYR A 486 6.40 25.64 2.72
C TYR A 486 7.39 24.99 1.75
N PRO A 487 8.64 24.75 2.17
CA PRO A 487 9.64 24.09 1.32
C PRO A 487 9.24 22.70 0.83
N GLU A 488 8.40 21.99 1.58
CA GLU A 488 7.89 20.65 1.27
C GLU A 488 6.78 20.64 0.20
N VAL A 489 6.25 21.81 -0.21
CA VAL A 489 5.24 21.91 -1.28
C VAL A 489 5.89 21.75 -2.64
N LEU A 490 5.31 20.87 -3.45
CA LEU A 490 5.75 20.52 -4.79
C LEU A 490 4.56 20.56 -5.74
N VAL A 491 4.77 20.96 -6.99
CA VAL A 491 3.78 20.80 -8.06
C VAL A 491 4.42 20.17 -9.29
N PHE A 492 3.74 19.24 -9.91
CA PHE A 492 4.24 18.55 -11.11
C PHE A 492 3.10 18.01 -11.96
N GLY A 493 3.30 17.99 -13.26
CA GLY A 493 2.34 17.53 -14.26
C GLY A 493 2.82 17.91 -15.66
N GLU A 494 2.00 17.64 -16.66
CA GLU A 494 2.27 18.08 -18.03
C GLU A 494 2.20 19.62 -18.13
N ASP A 495 3.18 20.23 -18.79
CA ASP A 495 3.26 21.68 -19.01
C ASP A 495 3.18 22.52 -17.71
N THR A 496 3.39 21.90 -16.56
CA THR A 496 3.25 22.54 -15.24
C THR A 496 4.45 23.44 -14.91
N GLY A 497 5.64 23.06 -15.36
CA GLY A 497 6.91 23.70 -15.04
C GLY A 497 7.23 24.88 -15.94
N ASN A 498 7.86 24.63 -17.08
CA ASN A 498 8.47 25.66 -17.94
C ASN A 498 7.48 26.74 -18.40
N ILE A 499 6.29 26.40 -18.83
CA ILE A 499 5.28 27.37 -19.27
C ILE A 499 4.32 27.82 -18.16
N GLY A 500 4.41 27.20 -16.96
CA GLY A 500 3.59 27.56 -15.81
C GLY A 500 2.13 27.18 -15.92
N ASP A 501 1.85 26.00 -16.44
CA ASP A 501 0.59 25.39 -16.86
C ASP A 501 -0.05 26.05 -18.11
N VAL A 502 -0.96 25.30 -18.77
CA VAL A 502 -1.65 25.75 -20.00
C VAL A 502 -2.48 27.04 -19.83
N ASN A 503 -2.81 27.43 -18.60
CA ASN A 503 -3.54 28.64 -18.26
C ASN A 503 -2.69 29.69 -17.52
N GLN A 504 -1.41 29.39 -17.33
CA GLN A 504 -0.42 30.28 -16.70
C GLN A 504 -0.71 30.58 -15.21
N GLY A 505 -1.31 29.65 -14.50
CA GLY A 505 -1.54 29.75 -13.05
C GLY A 505 -0.28 29.51 -12.21
N LEU A 506 0.83 29.07 -12.85
CA LEU A 506 2.14 28.81 -12.24
C LEU A 506 3.28 29.53 -12.98
N GLU A 507 2.95 30.51 -13.83
CA GLU A 507 3.90 31.23 -14.69
C GLU A 507 5.08 31.80 -13.88
N GLY A 508 6.32 31.45 -14.29
CA GLY A 508 7.58 31.94 -13.68
C GLY A 508 7.98 31.19 -12.39
N LEU A 509 7.14 30.28 -11.84
CA LEU A 509 7.46 29.65 -10.57
C LEU A 509 8.57 28.59 -10.68
N GLN A 510 8.72 27.93 -11.83
CA GLN A 510 9.85 27.00 -12.03
C GLN A 510 11.19 27.76 -12.01
N GLU A 511 11.27 28.94 -12.64
CA GLU A 511 12.46 29.76 -12.61
C GLU A 511 12.83 30.21 -11.19
N THR A 512 11.82 30.51 -10.36
CA THR A 512 12.00 30.98 -8.99
C THR A 512 12.36 29.86 -8.02
N PHE A 513 11.67 28.69 -8.09
CA PHE A 513 11.74 27.61 -7.09
C PHE A 513 12.44 26.33 -7.57
N GLY A 514 12.84 26.28 -8.83
CA GLY A 514 13.59 25.18 -9.44
C GLY A 514 12.73 24.01 -9.92
N GLU A 515 13.31 23.22 -10.83
CA GLU A 515 12.66 22.07 -11.49
C GLU A 515 12.27 20.91 -10.56
N LEU A 516 12.86 20.83 -9.37
CA LEU A 516 12.50 19.79 -8.40
C LEU A 516 11.20 20.12 -7.65
N ARG A 517 10.87 21.38 -7.51
CA ARG A 517 9.67 21.85 -6.82
C ARG A 517 8.52 22.18 -7.76
N VAL A 518 8.82 22.66 -8.97
CA VAL A 518 7.84 22.97 -10.01
C VAL A 518 8.28 22.27 -11.29
N ALA A 519 7.69 21.09 -11.55
CA ALA A 519 8.23 20.14 -12.51
C ALA A 519 7.30 19.83 -13.68
N ASP A 520 7.89 19.72 -14.85
CA ASP A 520 7.21 19.08 -15.99
C ASP A 520 7.30 17.54 -15.91
N THR A 521 6.31 16.88 -16.44
CA THR A 521 6.29 15.42 -16.60
C THR A 521 5.94 15.03 -18.03
N GLY A 522 6.24 13.80 -18.40
CA GLY A 522 5.62 13.20 -19.59
C GLY A 522 4.14 12.90 -19.38
N ILE A 523 3.44 12.57 -20.48
CA ILE A 523 2.03 12.15 -20.49
C ILE A 523 1.92 10.77 -19.83
N ARG A 524 1.44 10.72 -18.61
CA ARG A 524 1.36 9.49 -17.80
C ARG A 524 0.50 9.69 -16.54
N GLU A 525 -0.75 10.04 -16.70
CA GLU A 525 -1.65 10.52 -15.63
C GLU A 525 -1.74 9.58 -14.43
N ALA A 526 -1.81 8.27 -14.69
CA ALA A 526 -1.86 7.27 -13.61
C ALA A 526 -0.57 7.28 -12.76
N THR A 527 0.58 7.42 -13.40
CA THR A 527 1.88 7.48 -12.73
C THR A 527 2.11 8.83 -12.05
N ILE A 528 1.61 9.93 -12.58
CA ILE A 528 1.61 11.25 -11.92
C ILE A 528 0.90 11.16 -10.57
N ILE A 529 -0.29 10.56 -10.52
CA ILE A 529 -1.03 10.40 -9.27
C ILE A 529 -0.31 9.48 -8.29
N GLY A 530 0.14 8.31 -8.73
CA GLY A 530 0.89 7.39 -7.86
C GLY A 530 2.19 8.00 -7.33
N GLN A 531 2.91 8.74 -8.16
CA GLN A 531 4.09 9.52 -7.77
C GLN A 531 3.75 10.50 -6.63
N GLY A 532 2.64 11.22 -6.73
CA GLY A 532 2.14 12.09 -5.68
C GLY A 532 1.82 11.32 -4.38
N ILE A 533 1.20 10.15 -4.47
CA ILE A 533 0.91 9.29 -3.30
C ILE A 533 2.22 8.92 -2.58
N GLY A 534 3.22 8.45 -3.33
CA GLY A 534 4.50 8.05 -2.75
C GLY A 534 5.24 9.19 -2.04
N MET A 535 5.27 10.37 -2.64
CA MET A 535 5.86 11.55 -2.01
C MET A 535 5.09 11.99 -0.75
N ALA A 536 3.76 11.95 -0.80
CA ALA A 536 2.93 12.31 0.35
C ALA A 536 3.09 11.34 1.54
N LEU A 537 3.25 10.04 1.28
CA LEU A 537 3.54 9.03 2.31
C LEU A 537 4.87 9.29 3.03
N ARG A 538 5.77 10.03 2.43
CA ARG A 538 7.06 10.43 2.99
C ARG A 538 7.08 11.85 3.59
N GLY A 539 5.91 12.45 3.83
CA GLY A 539 5.77 13.73 4.51
C GLY A 539 5.88 14.97 3.60
N LEU A 540 6.12 14.82 2.30
CA LEU A 540 6.06 15.92 1.34
C LEU A 540 4.60 16.34 1.08
N ARG A 541 4.41 17.54 0.52
CA ARG A 541 3.08 18.13 0.21
C ARG A 541 2.92 18.28 -1.30
N PRO A 542 2.72 17.19 -2.03
CA PRO A 542 2.64 17.22 -3.49
C PRO A 542 1.28 17.74 -3.98
N ILE A 543 1.34 18.52 -5.05
CA ILE A 543 0.21 18.90 -5.90
C ILE A 543 0.44 18.23 -7.25
N ALA A 544 -0.32 17.18 -7.55
CA ALA A 544 -0.23 16.46 -8.84
C ALA A 544 -1.24 17.06 -9.81
N GLU A 545 -0.76 17.53 -10.94
CA GLU A 545 -1.63 18.15 -11.95
C GLU A 545 -1.97 17.18 -13.07
N ILE A 546 -3.27 17.08 -13.35
CA ILE A 546 -3.83 16.49 -14.57
C ILE A 546 -4.49 17.62 -15.35
N GLN A 547 -4.08 17.84 -16.58
CA GLN A 547 -4.44 19.05 -17.36
C GLN A 547 -5.97 19.29 -17.40
N TYR A 548 -6.76 18.25 -17.67
CA TYR A 548 -8.21 18.32 -17.77
C TYR A 548 -8.89 17.18 -17.02
N LEU A 549 -10.05 17.44 -16.45
CA LEU A 549 -10.84 16.45 -15.72
C LEU A 549 -11.16 15.20 -16.55
N ASP A 550 -11.32 15.35 -17.85
CA ASP A 550 -11.58 14.23 -18.77
C ASP A 550 -10.42 13.22 -18.81
N TYR A 551 -9.19 13.67 -18.65
CA TYR A 551 -7.99 12.81 -18.64
C TYR A 551 -7.77 12.08 -17.33
N ILE A 552 -8.43 12.49 -16.26
CA ILE A 552 -8.32 11.83 -14.95
C ILE A 552 -8.79 10.36 -15.00
N LEU A 553 -9.56 9.99 -16.02
CA LEU A 553 -10.03 8.61 -16.19
C LEU A 553 -8.88 7.60 -16.32
N TYR A 554 -7.73 7.99 -16.89
CA TYR A 554 -6.54 7.14 -16.93
C TYR A 554 -5.96 6.87 -15.53
N ALA A 555 -6.11 7.82 -14.62
CA ALA A 555 -5.62 7.72 -13.24
C ALA A 555 -6.70 7.25 -12.26
N LEU A 556 -7.95 7.10 -12.69
CA LEU A 556 -9.09 6.89 -11.80
C LEU A 556 -8.95 5.64 -10.93
N GLN A 557 -8.35 4.56 -11.46
CA GLN A 557 -8.09 3.35 -10.69
C GLN A 557 -7.10 3.62 -9.55
N ILE A 558 -6.01 4.34 -9.80
CA ILE A 558 -5.01 4.67 -8.78
C ILE A 558 -5.62 5.60 -7.71
N ILE A 559 -6.45 6.55 -8.11
CA ILE A 559 -7.15 7.43 -7.15
C ILE A 559 -8.14 6.63 -6.31
N SER A 560 -8.93 5.74 -6.93
CA SER A 560 -9.96 4.93 -6.28
C SER A 560 -9.37 3.88 -5.34
N ASP A 561 -8.43 3.08 -5.84
CA ASP A 561 -7.97 1.87 -5.15
C ASP A 561 -6.82 2.14 -4.20
N ASP A 562 -5.96 3.12 -4.49
CA ASP A 562 -4.83 3.47 -3.63
C ASP A 562 -5.11 4.72 -2.78
N LEU A 563 -5.18 5.91 -3.39
CA LEU A 563 -5.29 7.17 -2.67
C LEU A 563 -6.51 7.22 -1.74
N ALA A 564 -7.69 6.95 -2.27
CA ALA A 564 -8.96 7.06 -1.54
C ALA A 564 -9.08 6.05 -0.39
N THR A 565 -8.36 4.94 -0.45
CA THR A 565 -8.48 3.86 0.54
C THR A 565 -7.30 3.76 1.51
N THR A 566 -6.18 4.46 1.27
CA THR A 566 -4.97 4.36 2.09
C THR A 566 -5.25 4.58 3.58
N HIS A 567 -5.95 5.64 3.92
CA HIS A 567 -6.29 5.97 5.31
C HIS A 567 -7.24 4.92 5.93
N TYR A 568 -8.24 4.47 5.17
CA TYR A 568 -9.17 3.42 5.59
C TYR A 568 -8.47 2.06 5.78
N ARG A 569 -7.70 1.59 4.78
CA ARG A 569 -7.01 0.29 4.80
C ARG A 569 -6.06 0.14 5.98
N THR A 570 -5.39 1.23 6.34
CA THR A 570 -4.40 1.26 7.42
C THR A 570 -5.01 1.65 8.77
N ARG A 571 -6.32 1.83 8.83
CA ARG A 571 -7.02 2.33 10.03
C ARG A 571 -6.38 3.61 10.59
N GLY A 572 -6.08 4.55 9.70
CA GLY A 572 -5.48 5.84 10.06
C GLY A 572 -3.99 5.79 10.40
N LYS A 573 -3.29 4.68 10.12
CA LYS A 573 -1.85 4.53 10.43
C LYS A 573 -0.92 4.98 9.31
N GLN A 574 -1.47 5.29 8.13
CA GLN A 574 -0.79 6.01 7.05
C GLN A 574 -1.68 7.11 6.51
N LYS A 575 -1.09 8.20 6.03
CA LYS A 575 -1.78 9.30 5.35
C LYS A 575 -1.01 9.72 4.11
N ALA A 576 -1.76 10.09 3.08
CA ALA A 576 -1.23 10.60 1.82
C ALA A 576 -1.97 11.89 1.43
N PRO A 577 -1.62 13.05 2.03
CA PRO A 577 -2.30 14.32 1.79
C PRO A 577 -1.93 14.93 0.42
N LEU A 578 -2.21 14.19 -0.63
CA LEU A 578 -2.04 14.60 -2.02
C LEU A 578 -3.16 15.54 -2.45
N ILE A 579 -2.81 16.64 -3.10
CA ILE A 579 -3.75 17.50 -3.82
C ILE A 579 -3.68 17.17 -5.30
N ILE A 580 -4.79 16.74 -5.88
CA ILE A 580 -4.93 16.58 -7.32
C ILE A 580 -5.52 17.88 -7.88
N ARG A 581 -4.78 18.53 -8.75
CA ARG A 581 -5.22 19.76 -9.43
C ARG A 581 -5.67 19.41 -10.85
N THR A 582 -6.85 19.88 -11.25
CA THR A 582 -7.33 19.71 -12.63
C THR A 582 -8.32 20.82 -13.01
N ARG A 583 -8.67 20.89 -14.28
CA ARG A 583 -9.60 21.88 -14.83
C ARG A 583 -10.80 21.21 -15.44
N GLY A 584 -11.97 21.84 -15.28
CA GLY A 584 -13.21 21.32 -15.83
C GLY A 584 -14.27 22.40 -16.06
N HIS A 585 -15.50 21.96 -16.34
CA HIS A 585 -16.67 22.82 -16.50
C HIS A 585 -16.57 23.78 -17.69
N ARG A 586 -16.20 23.24 -18.86
CA ARG A 586 -16.20 23.95 -20.13
C ARG A 586 -17.14 23.26 -21.11
N LEU A 587 -17.96 24.05 -21.83
CA LEU A 587 -18.82 23.55 -22.90
C LEU A 587 -18.06 23.53 -24.22
N GLU A 588 -17.29 22.48 -24.49
CA GLU A 588 -16.42 22.41 -25.66
C GLU A 588 -16.18 20.97 -26.14
N GLY A 589 -17.25 20.29 -26.47
CA GLY A 589 -17.20 18.92 -26.94
C GLY A 589 -17.00 17.89 -25.83
N ILE A 590 -16.92 16.61 -26.21
CA ILE A 590 -17.02 15.49 -25.25
C ILE A 590 -15.75 15.24 -24.45
N TRP A 591 -14.55 15.63 -24.94
CA TRP A 591 -13.27 15.30 -24.28
C TRP A 591 -12.69 16.43 -23.41
N HIS A 592 -13.35 17.60 -23.35
CA HIS A 592 -12.91 18.74 -22.55
C HIS A 592 -14.06 19.39 -21.78
N SER A 593 -15.15 18.65 -21.55
CA SER A 593 -16.36 19.19 -20.92
C SER A 593 -16.42 19.02 -19.41
N GLY A 594 -15.62 18.09 -18.84
CA GLY A 594 -15.66 17.76 -17.42
C GLY A 594 -16.95 17.09 -16.97
N SER A 595 -17.59 16.31 -17.84
CA SER A 595 -18.91 15.70 -17.59
C SER A 595 -18.87 14.42 -16.75
N GLN A 596 -17.68 13.86 -16.45
CA GLN A 596 -17.48 12.60 -15.74
C GLN A 596 -17.66 12.70 -14.23
N MET A 597 -17.92 13.86 -13.68
CA MET A 597 -17.97 14.14 -12.22
C MET A 597 -18.86 13.16 -11.45
N GLY A 598 -20.02 12.79 -12.00
CA GLY A 598 -20.94 11.85 -11.36
C GLY A 598 -20.32 10.47 -11.13
N GLY A 599 -19.53 9.96 -12.08
CA GLY A 599 -18.77 8.71 -11.94
C GLY A 599 -17.63 8.84 -10.94
N ILE A 600 -16.86 9.92 -11.02
CA ILE A 600 -15.71 10.21 -10.14
C ILE A 600 -16.15 10.23 -8.68
N LEU A 601 -17.18 10.99 -8.33
CA LEU A 601 -17.70 11.12 -6.97
C LEU A 601 -18.05 9.78 -6.32
N ASN A 602 -18.55 8.82 -7.09
CA ASN A 602 -18.89 7.49 -6.57
C ASN A 602 -17.67 6.59 -6.33
N LEU A 603 -16.57 6.80 -7.06
CA LEU A 603 -15.40 5.93 -7.04
C LEU A 603 -14.33 6.40 -6.05
N ILE A 604 -14.21 7.70 -5.77
CA ILE A 604 -13.10 8.25 -4.97
C ILE A 604 -13.50 8.63 -3.53
N ARG A 605 -14.34 7.83 -2.87
CA ARG A 605 -14.69 8.04 -1.46
C ARG A 605 -13.44 7.94 -0.60
N GLY A 606 -13.20 8.96 0.24
CA GLY A 606 -11.95 9.14 0.99
C GLY A 606 -11.10 10.29 0.45
N VAL A 607 -11.46 10.84 -0.71
CA VAL A 607 -10.86 12.04 -1.29
C VAL A 607 -11.89 13.18 -1.27
N HIS A 608 -11.53 14.36 -0.76
CA HIS A 608 -12.40 15.53 -0.83
C HIS A 608 -12.46 16.04 -2.27
N VAL A 609 -13.66 16.32 -2.77
CA VAL A 609 -13.84 16.89 -4.11
C VAL A 609 -14.30 18.34 -3.98
N LEU A 610 -13.51 19.27 -4.50
CA LEU A 610 -13.67 20.70 -4.36
C LEU A 610 -13.81 21.36 -5.73
N VAL A 611 -14.90 22.08 -5.93
CA VAL A 611 -15.19 22.82 -7.16
C VAL A 611 -15.32 24.30 -6.82
N PRO A 612 -14.21 25.07 -6.90
CA PRO A 612 -14.24 26.49 -6.59
C PRO A 612 -15.03 27.26 -7.64
N ARG A 613 -15.85 28.22 -7.20
CA ARG A 613 -16.66 29.07 -8.09
C ARG A 613 -15.85 30.22 -8.72
N ASN A 614 -14.68 30.52 -8.20
CA ASN A 614 -13.75 31.54 -8.69
C ASN A 614 -12.33 31.25 -8.20
N MET A 615 -11.32 31.98 -8.65
CA MET A 615 -9.92 31.69 -8.35
C MET A 615 -9.48 32.14 -6.95
N THR A 616 -10.10 33.17 -6.39
CA THR A 616 -9.93 33.50 -4.97
C THR A 616 -10.37 32.33 -4.06
N LYS A 617 -11.48 31.67 -4.40
CA LYS A 617 -11.93 30.48 -3.66
C LYS A 617 -11.03 29.28 -3.88
N ALA A 618 -10.49 29.10 -5.10
CA ALA A 618 -9.50 28.07 -5.39
C ALA A 618 -8.22 28.24 -4.55
N ALA A 619 -7.67 29.44 -4.49
CA ALA A 619 -6.54 29.79 -3.63
C ALA A 619 -6.79 29.44 -2.16
N GLY A 620 -7.96 29.82 -1.62
CA GLY A 620 -8.36 29.47 -0.25
C GLY A 620 -8.48 27.95 -0.02
N PHE A 621 -8.89 27.17 -1.03
CA PHE A 621 -8.92 25.71 -0.92
C PHE A 621 -7.51 25.13 -0.82
N TYR A 622 -6.55 25.55 -1.65
CA TYR A 622 -5.17 25.11 -1.54
C TYR A 622 -4.57 25.43 -0.17
N ASN A 623 -4.79 26.65 0.32
CA ASN A 623 -4.31 27.08 1.63
C ASN A 623 -4.87 26.24 2.78
N THR A 624 -6.14 25.86 2.70
CA THR A 624 -6.77 24.95 3.68
C THR A 624 -6.24 23.52 3.56
N LEU A 625 -6.16 22.98 2.35
CA LEU A 625 -5.74 21.61 2.10
C LEU A 625 -4.29 21.37 2.54
N LEU A 626 -3.41 22.34 2.37
CA LEU A 626 -2.00 22.22 2.81
C LEU A 626 -1.84 22.17 4.34
N GLN A 627 -2.86 22.54 5.12
CA GLN A 627 -2.84 22.44 6.57
C GLN A 627 -3.46 21.12 7.08
N GLY A 628 -4.12 20.36 6.21
CA GLY A 628 -4.86 19.16 6.60
C GLY A 628 -4.22 17.86 6.12
N ASP A 629 -4.79 16.76 6.57
CA ASP A 629 -4.27 15.40 6.38
C ASP A 629 -4.93 14.60 5.24
N ASN A 630 -6.08 15.06 4.74
CA ASN A 630 -6.83 14.31 3.74
C ASN A 630 -6.41 14.66 2.32
N PRO A 631 -6.43 13.70 1.40
CA PRO A 631 -6.26 13.97 -0.01
C PRO A 631 -7.47 14.72 -0.59
N ALA A 632 -7.24 15.48 -1.67
CA ALA A 632 -8.28 16.23 -2.33
C ALA A 632 -8.12 16.27 -3.85
N LEU A 633 -9.24 16.37 -4.55
CA LEU A 633 -9.35 16.71 -5.97
C LEU A 633 -9.93 18.13 -6.07
N VAL A 634 -9.16 19.06 -6.61
CA VAL A 634 -9.60 20.44 -6.90
C VAL A 634 -9.85 20.56 -8.39
N VAL A 635 -11.11 20.83 -8.75
CA VAL A 635 -11.54 21.00 -10.14
C VAL A 635 -11.76 22.49 -10.41
N GLU A 636 -10.74 23.15 -10.92
CA GLU A 636 -10.77 24.58 -11.22
C GLU A 636 -11.68 24.88 -12.42
N CYS A 637 -12.42 25.98 -12.34
CA CYS A 637 -13.26 26.44 -13.44
C CYS A 637 -12.38 27.00 -14.57
N LEU A 638 -12.32 26.33 -15.71
CA LEU A 638 -11.44 26.68 -16.83
C LEU A 638 -11.63 28.14 -17.29
N ASN A 639 -12.87 28.62 -17.38
CA ASN A 639 -13.12 30.01 -17.77
C ASN A 639 -12.76 31.03 -16.68
N GLY A 640 -12.63 30.60 -15.42
CA GLY A 640 -12.28 31.43 -14.29
C GLY A 640 -10.90 32.08 -14.40
N TYR A 641 -9.97 31.46 -15.10
CA TYR A 641 -8.60 31.98 -15.25
C TYR A 641 -8.53 33.39 -15.87
N ARG A 642 -9.46 33.73 -16.75
CA ARG A 642 -9.53 35.00 -17.47
C ARG A 642 -10.65 35.94 -16.96
N LEU A 643 -11.44 35.49 -15.99
CA LEU A 643 -12.42 36.36 -15.33
C LEU A 643 -11.70 37.32 -14.37
N LYS A 644 -12.21 38.55 -14.30
CA LYS A 644 -11.66 39.57 -13.42
C LYS A 644 -12.19 39.39 -11.99
N GLU A 645 -11.27 39.37 -11.06
CA GLU A 645 -11.54 39.33 -9.61
C GLU A 645 -10.75 40.42 -8.91
N LYS A 646 -11.25 40.90 -7.74
CA LYS A 646 -10.46 41.78 -6.89
C LYS A 646 -9.25 41.03 -6.33
N MET A 647 -8.08 41.65 -6.37
CA MET A 647 -6.86 41.09 -5.79
C MET A 647 -6.97 41.02 -4.27
N PRO A 648 -6.92 39.85 -3.60
CA PRO A 648 -6.88 39.76 -2.14
C PRO A 648 -5.56 40.30 -1.57
N THR A 649 -5.57 40.67 -0.28
CA THR A 649 -4.38 41.15 0.43
C THR A 649 -3.80 40.12 1.42
N ASN A 650 -4.43 38.97 1.54
CA ASN A 650 -4.02 37.89 2.46
C ASN A 650 -4.12 36.52 1.81
#